data_4cc6027e4785049c20f18faf6cb132fc
#
_entry.id   4cc6027e4785049c20f18faf6cb132fc
#
_cell.length_a   1.000
_cell.length_b   1.000
_cell.length_c   1.000
_cell.angle_alpha   90.00
_cell.angle_beta   90.00
_cell.angle_gamma   90.00
#
_symmetry.space_group_name_H-M   'P 1'
#
loop_
_entity.id
_entity.type
_entity.pdbx_description
1 polymer ?
#
loop_
_entity_poly.entity_id
_entity_poly.type
_entity_poly.pdbx_seq_one_letter_code
_entity_poly.pdbx_strand_id
1 'polypeptide(L)'
;MTVTRKPARKAAGSRTARGGAVSAETKASSRKKGGDDSEGGGTSGRGGTLIVVESPTKARTLTRILGPDYRVKASVGHLKDLPASRIGVDVDRDYELEFEVSEGKKKVLDEIRQAARGAREIYLASDPDREGEAIAYHIASELSSLKKPIRRVLVHELTPRGIAQALEHPGEIDLHKVDAQKARRALDRIVGYSLSPLLWERVRRGLSAGRVQSVAVRLVCDRENEINAFVPVEYWTILQTFHPTESGRETDAFEAKLDRIAGEKAEIGSQQEAQAVLERLSGETFLIGSVSADEKKRQPSPPLTTSRLQQEGARRFRFPAKKTMQVAQKLYEGVEIPGQGLTGLITYMRTDSVRLAPEAQEMARDYIRRNYPQGLPSKSPSYRNKKGIQDAHEAIRPTDVNRTPESLASVLDRDLLRVYQLIWQSFVESQMLPARYLQTTVIVEGDQADSFRATGRRMLDPGFLAVRGARGKGAARSAKSEEEEEGTDEEEAELPLLHEGESVVALGPPDASQHFTQPPPRYNEASLIRELEEKGIGRPSTYATIMTTILDREYVEKRENRFYPTELGQTVNRLLVDSFPDLLNVAFTARMEEELDAVEEGDKVYREAVDDFYRPFSAELGRAKGGGMTNLKAKSEPTDIPCPVCGTLMVKKWGRHGAYLACGNYPTCKTTRNIVQTESGPAPEVLPEAPGEVCQTCGKPMIVRKGRFGTFLACSDYPACKTTRPWPPKGPASPPVPLPADLPPCPACGGAMVVKSGRFGSFLSCANYPACKTTRPLPTGIRCTRPGCDGEIVPRRGKRGIFYGCSRYPECDRTYPGRPVARPCPSCGHAFLMEKKVGGKLRLVCPEKDCGYEAPEGEDPGTPP
;
A
#
# COMPACT_ATOMS: atom_id res chain seq x y z
N MET A 1 -28.95 -58.21 11.24
CA MET A 1 -30.37 -58.06 10.84
C MET A 1 -30.43 -56.90 9.82
N THR A 2 -30.18 -57.14 8.55
CA THR A 2 -31.17 -57.42 7.49
C THR A 2 -32.37 -56.52 7.59
N VAL A 3 -32.74 -55.65 6.64
CA VAL A 3 -33.23 -55.86 5.28
C VAL A 3 -33.45 -54.49 4.60
N THR A 4 -32.80 -54.12 3.47
CA THR A 4 -33.34 -53.96 2.10
C THR A 4 -34.57 -53.05 1.91
N ARG A 5 -34.70 -52.15 0.94
CA ARG A 5 -34.57 -52.13 -0.50
C ARG A 5 -35.13 -50.78 -1.09
N LYS A 6 -34.57 -50.33 -2.18
CA LYS A 6 -35.13 -49.45 -3.23
C LYS A 6 -36.36 -50.10 -3.92
N PRO A 7 -37.13 -49.49 -4.89
CA PRO A 7 -36.78 -48.56 -5.98
C PRO A 7 -37.90 -47.52 -6.37
N ALA A 8 -37.60 -46.49 -7.12
CA ALA A 8 -37.69 -46.14 -8.56
C ALA A 8 -39.09 -46.22 -9.25
N ARG A 9 -39.45 -45.15 -10.01
CA ARG A 9 -39.99 -45.09 -11.40
C ARG A 9 -40.49 -43.70 -11.73
N LYS A 10 -39.97 -43.01 -12.75
CA LYS A 10 -40.19 -42.99 -14.21
C LYS A 10 -41.60 -42.59 -14.65
N ALA A 11 -41.70 -41.51 -15.53
CA ALA A 11 -42.46 -41.39 -16.77
C ALA A 11 -42.22 -39.97 -17.32
N ALA A 12 -41.68 -39.60 -18.45
CA ALA A 12 -41.85 -39.98 -19.88
C ALA A 12 -43.11 -39.40 -20.57
N GLY A 13 -42.88 -38.61 -21.58
CA GLY A 13 -43.85 -38.12 -22.57
C GLY A 13 -43.29 -36.86 -23.23
N SER A 14 -42.66 -36.77 -24.31
CA SER A 14 -42.76 -37.19 -25.74
C SER A 14 -43.57 -36.21 -26.59
N ARG A 15 -42.88 -35.71 -27.65
CA ARG A 15 -43.34 -35.29 -28.99
C ARG A 15 -43.96 -33.91 -29.14
N THR A 16 -43.68 -33.10 -30.20
CA THR A 16 -43.52 -33.42 -31.61
C THR A 16 -42.77 -32.32 -32.36
N ALA A 17 -42.12 -32.71 -33.42
CA ALA A 17 -41.44 -31.92 -34.43
C ALA A 17 -42.42 -31.38 -35.48
N ARG A 18 -41.98 -30.30 -36.17
CA ARG A 18 -42.20 -29.95 -37.59
C ARG A 18 -41.41 -28.69 -37.81
N GLY A 19 -40.47 -28.50 -38.70
CA GLY A 19 -40.35 -28.92 -40.07
C GLY A 19 -40.58 -27.67 -40.93
N GLY A 20 -39.62 -27.21 -41.66
CA GLY A 20 -39.79 -26.12 -42.59
C GLY A 20 -38.47 -25.50 -43.03
N ALA A 21 -38.05 -25.88 -44.19
CA ALA A 21 -36.77 -25.62 -44.86
C ALA A 21 -36.74 -24.33 -45.68
N VAL A 22 -35.51 -23.95 -46.08
CA VAL A 22 -35.06 -23.27 -47.32
C VAL A 22 -35.27 -21.78 -47.44
N SER A 23 -34.23 -20.99 -47.52
CA SER A 23 -33.59 -20.58 -48.76
C SER A 23 -32.39 -19.69 -48.54
N ALA A 24 -31.36 -19.95 -49.31
CA ALA A 24 -30.15 -19.14 -49.45
C ALA A 24 -30.47 -17.90 -50.32
N GLU A 25 -29.88 -16.78 -50.00
CA GLU A 25 -29.49 -15.78 -51.01
C GLU A 25 -28.26 -14.99 -50.58
N THR A 26 -27.28 -15.07 -51.40
CA THR A 26 -26.04 -14.32 -51.54
C THR A 26 -26.28 -12.84 -51.85
N LYS A 27 -25.51 -11.92 -51.26
CA LYS A 27 -24.94 -10.72 -51.90
C LYS A 27 -23.90 -10.08 -50.97
N ALA A 28 -22.66 -10.14 -51.30
CA ALA A 28 -21.72 -9.18 -51.95
C ALA A 28 -21.47 -7.87 -51.16
N SER A 29 -20.22 -7.84 -50.67
CA SER A 29 -19.23 -6.74 -50.60
C SER A 29 -19.68 -5.29 -50.37
N SER A 30 -19.15 -4.70 -49.31
CA SER A 30 -18.48 -3.40 -49.39
C SER A 30 -17.40 -3.27 -48.28
N ARG A 31 -16.16 -3.17 -48.76
CA ARG A 31 -14.98 -2.77 -47.95
C ARG A 31 -15.18 -1.34 -47.47
N LYS A 32 -14.93 -1.09 -46.17
CA LYS A 32 -14.39 0.20 -45.71
C LYS A 32 -13.34 -0.04 -44.62
N LYS A 33 -12.17 0.53 -44.92
CA LYS A 33 -10.97 0.59 -44.11
C LYS A 33 -11.26 1.31 -42.78
N GLY A 34 -10.96 0.67 -41.69
CA GLY A 34 -10.69 1.28 -40.38
C GLY A 34 -9.26 0.89 -39.99
N GLY A 35 -8.40 1.87 -39.78
CA GLY A 35 -7.01 1.65 -39.43
C GLY A 35 -6.88 0.93 -38.12
N ASP A 36 -6.15 -0.16 -38.18
CA ASP A 36 -5.75 -0.99 -37.07
C ASP A 36 -4.21 -0.95 -37.04
N ASP A 37 -3.69 -0.33 -35.99
CA ASP A 37 -2.27 -0.38 -35.68
C ASP A 37 -1.95 -1.74 -35.02
N SER A 38 -1.95 -2.75 -35.83
CA SER A 38 -1.37 -4.02 -35.47
C SER A 38 -0.72 -4.63 -36.71
N GLU A 39 0.51 -5.10 -36.47
CA GLU A 39 1.23 -6.05 -37.30
C GLU A 39 2.29 -5.51 -38.25
N GLY A 40 3.52 -5.50 -37.70
CA GLY A 40 4.64 -6.00 -38.47
C GLY A 40 4.42 -7.48 -38.78
N GLY A 41 3.94 -7.78 -39.96
CA GLY A 41 3.89 -9.13 -40.50
C GLY A 41 5.31 -9.66 -40.70
N GLY A 42 5.86 -10.34 -39.69
CA GLY A 42 7.08 -11.10 -39.75
C GLY A 42 6.85 -12.39 -40.50
N THR A 43 7.54 -12.56 -41.60
CA THR A 43 7.74 -13.81 -42.32
C THR A 43 7.91 -15.00 -41.39
N SER A 44 7.26 -16.11 -41.66
CA SER A 44 7.41 -17.40 -40.99
C SER A 44 8.82 -17.96 -41.19
N GLY A 45 9.79 -17.41 -40.45
CA GLY A 45 11.10 -18.02 -40.24
C GLY A 45 10.93 -19.25 -39.34
N ARG A 46 11.07 -20.44 -39.89
CA ARG A 46 11.21 -21.68 -39.15
C ARG A 46 12.44 -21.59 -38.26
N GLY A 47 12.27 -21.54 -36.91
CA GLY A 47 13.34 -21.91 -35.99
C GLY A 47 13.90 -20.80 -35.06
N GLY A 48 13.16 -19.72 -34.76
CA GLY A 48 13.61 -18.74 -33.78
C GLY A 48 13.44 -19.24 -32.32
N THR A 49 14.11 -18.57 -31.37
CA THR A 49 14.01 -18.85 -29.93
C THR A 49 12.76 -18.18 -29.34
N LEU A 50 11.98 -18.95 -28.57
CA LEU A 50 10.87 -18.40 -27.79
C LEU A 50 11.35 -18.02 -26.38
N ILE A 51 11.08 -16.81 -25.95
CA ILE A 51 11.29 -16.35 -24.56
C ILE A 51 9.92 -16.16 -23.91
N VAL A 52 9.71 -16.76 -22.73
CA VAL A 52 8.49 -16.57 -21.94
C VAL A 52 8.84 -15.85 -20.65
N VAL A 53 8.12 -14.74 -20.37
CA VAL A 53 8.25 -13.91 -19.17
C VAL A 53 6.93 -13.81 -18.42
N GLU A 54 6.94 -13.27 -17.20
CA GLU A 54 5.73 -13.15 -16.40
C GLU A 54 4.86 -11.93 -16.74
N SER A 55 5.45 -10.83 -17.24
CA SER A 55 4.71 -9.58 -17.46
C SER A 55 4.71 -9.08 -18.91
N PRO A 56 3.60 -8.45 -19.37
CA PRO A 56 3.55 -7.86 -20.70
C PRO A 56 4.53 -6.69 -20.89
N THR A 57 4.87 -5.95 -19.83
CA THR A 57 5.85 -4.87 -19.92
C THR A 57 7.24 -5.41 -20.14
N LYS A 58 7.66 -6.42 -19.37
CA LYS A 58 8.93 -7.11 -19.54
C LYS A 58 9.04 -7.74 -20.94
N ALA A 59 7.92 -8.30 -21.46
CA ALA A 59 7.89 -8.82 -22.82
C ALA A 59 8.17 -7.75 -23.88
N ARG A 60 7.59 -6.55 -23.75
CA ARG A 60 7.85 -5.42 -24.68
C ARG A 60 9.28 -4.94 -24.60
N THR A 61 9.84 -4.80 -23.40
CA THR A 61 11.23 -4.40 -23.17
C THR A 61 12.18 -5.38 -23.84
N LEU A 62 12.02 -6.69 -23.58
CA LEU A 62 12.83 -7.73 -24.16
C LEU A 62 12.71 -7.80 -25.69
N THR A 63 11.50 -7.74 -26.25
CA THR A 63 11.29 -7.74 -27.70
C THR A 63 12.06 -6.61 -28.38
N ARG A 64 12.10 -5.43 -27.78
CA ARG A 64 12.80 -4.27 -28.33
C ARG A 64 14.34 -4.42 -28.26
N ILE A 65 14.85 -4.98 -27.17
CA ILE A 65 16.30 -5.15 -26.98
C ILE A 65 16.85 -6.29 -27.86
N LEU A 66 16.12 -7.40 -27.96
CA LEU A 66 16.58 -8.62 -28.63
C LEU A 66 16.34 -8.66 -30.15
N GLY A 67 15.39 -7.82 -30.63
CA GLY A 67 15.09 -7.78 -32.06
C GLY A 67 14.28 -9.00 -32.56
N PRO A 68 14.25 -9.21 -33.92
CA PRO A 68 13.34 -10.13 -34.58
C PRO A 68 13.67 -11.64 -34.42
N ASP A 69 14.89 -11.96 -34.02
CA ASP A 69 15.32 -13.37 -33.89
C ASP A 69 14.70 -14.09 -32.69
N TYR A 70 14.16 -13.32 -31.77
CA TYR A 70 13.51 -13.78 -30.56
C TYR A 70 12.01 -13.46 -30.56
N ARG A 71 11.21 -14.48 -30.27
CA ARG A 71 9.78 -14.30 -30.05
C ARG A 71 9.49 -14.25 -28.56
N VAL A 72 9.04 -13.09 -28.04
CA VAL A 72 8.75 -12.95 -26.61
C VAL A 72 7.25 -13.04 -26.34
N LYS A 73 6.85 -13.83 -25.33
CA LYS A 73 5.47 -13.96 -24.84
C LYS A 73 5.40 -13.77 -23.34
N ALA A 74 4.27 -13.27 -22.82
CA ALA A 74 4.03 -13.10 -21.40
C ALA A 74 2.99 -14.09 -20.89
N SER A 75 3.23 -14.71 -19.72
CA SER A 75 2.26 -15.56 -19.00
C SER A 75 1.23 -14.74 -18.22
N VAL A 76 1.51 -13.45 -18.03
CA VAL A 76 0.66 -12.53 -17.23
C VAL A 76 0.51 -13.02 -15.78
N GLY A 77 1.62 -13.44 -15.13
CA GLY A 77 1.68 -14.06 -13.81
C GLY A 77 1.50 -15.60 -13.88
N HIS A 78 1.08 -16.21 -12.78
CA HIS A 78 0.89 -17.66 -12.70
C HIS A 78 -0.17 -18.16 -13.67
N LEU A 79 0.14 -19.24 -14.40
CA LEU A 79 -0.79 -19.95 -15.29
C LEU A 79 -1.61 -21.00 -14.55
N LYS A 80 -1.01 -21.64 -13.54
CA LYS A 80 -1.65 -22.62 -12.68
C LYS A 80 -1.69 -22.18 -11.23
N ASP A 81 -2.70 -22.60 -10.52
CA ASP A 81 -2.84 -22.43 -9.07
C ASP A 81 -3.64 -23.60 -8.50
N LEU A 82 -3.69 -23.71 -7.17
CA LEU A 82 -4.55 -24.68 -6.47
C LEU A 82 -6.03 -24.33 -6.69
N PRO A 83 -6.93 -25.31 -6.70
CA PRO A 83 -8.37 -25.11 -6.91
C PRO A 83 -8.95 -24.05 -6.00
N ALA A 84 -9.82 -23.17 -6.54
CA ALA A 84 -10.43 -22.09 -5.75
C ALA A 84 -11.52 -22.58 -4.79
N SER A 85 -12.13 -23.75 -5.05
CA SER A 85 -13.29 -24.28 -4.31
C SER A 85 -12.93 -25.31 -3.24
N ARG A 86 -11.72 -25.85 -3.26
CA ARG A 86 -11.26 -26.91 -2.35
C ARG A 86 -9.80 -26.68 -1.93
N ILE A 87 -9.33 -27.42 -0.93
CA ILE A 87 -8.00 -27.24 -0.38
C ILE A 87 -6.89 -27.49 -1.42
N GLY A 88 -7.03 -28.53 -2.23
CA GLY A 88 -6.06 -28.89 -3.29
C GLY A 88 -4.69 -29.34 -2.77
N VAL A 89 -4.60 -29.72 -1.50
CA VAL A 89 -3.43 -30.31 -0.83
C VAL A 89 -3.88 -31.64 -0.27
N ASP A 90 -3.28 -32.75 -0.71
CA ASP A 90 -3.59 -34.09 -0.23
C ASP A 90 -2.68 -34.43 0.96
N VAL A 91 -3.22 -34.30 2.17
CA VAL A 91 -2.46 -34.51 3.41
C VAL A 91 -2.16 -35.98 3.69
N ASP A 92 -2.87 -36.91 3.03
CA ASP A 92 -2.67 -38.37 3.17
C ASP A 92 -1.71 -38.92 2.11
N ARG A 93 -1.36 -38.09 1.09
CA ARG A 93 -0.41 -38.42 0.03
C ARG A 93 0.74 -37.44 0.00
N ASP A 94 1.51 -37.40 1.07
CA ASP A 94 2.76 -36.63 1.11
C ASP A 94 2.61 -35.14 0.74
N TYR A 95 1.44 -34.58 1.03
CA TYR A 95 1.08 -33.19 0.73
C TYR A 95 1.10 -32.85 -0.77
N GLU A 96 0.78 -33.82 -1.64
CA GLU A 96 0.70 -33.61 -3.08
C GLU A 96 -0.25 -32.45 -3.42
N LEU A 97 0.17 -31.59 -4.36
CA LEU A 97 -0.56 -30.39 -4.74
C LEU A 97 -1.29 -30.60 -6.07
N GLU A 98 -2.59 -30.35 -6.07
CA GLU A 98 -3.41 -30.38 -7.27
C GLU A 98 -3.40 -29.02 -7.97
N PHE A 99 -2.59 -28.86 -9.01
CA PHE A 99 -2.56 -27.64 -9.79
C PHE A 99 -3.53 -27.69 -10.97
N GLU A 100 -4.35 -26.66 -11.12
CA GLU A 100 -5.22 -26.47 -12.29
C GLU A 100 -4.94 -25.14 -13.00
N VAL A 101 -5.26 -25.06 -14.30
CA VAL A 101 -5.10 -23.80 -15.05
C VAL A 101 -6.09 -22.78 -14.52
N SER A 102 -5.56 -21.65 -14.07
CA SER A 102 -6.36 -20.59 -13.46
C SER A 102 -7.40 -20.03 -14.41
N GLU A 103 -8.56 -19.63 -13.88
CA GLU A 103 -9.64 -19.05 -14.68
C GLU A 103 -9.15 -17.84 -15.49
N GLY A 104 -9.49 -17.81 -16.79
CA GLY A 104 -9.05 -16.78 -17.72
C GLY A 104 -7.63 -16.93 -18.29
N LYS A 105 -6.83 -17.91 -17.82
CA LYS A 105 -5.45 -18.14 -18.32
C LYS A 105 -5.34 -19.10 -19.49
N LYS A 106 -6.38 -19.83 -19.79
CA LYS A 106 -6.39 -20.82 -20.88
C LYS A 106 -5.98 -20.22 -22.23
N LYS A 107 -6.50 -19.03 -22.57
CA LYS A 107 -6.13 -18.34 -23.82
C LYS A 107 -4.64 -17.99 -23.86
N VAL A 108 -4.10 -17.48 -22.75
CA VAL A 108 -2.66 -17.13 -22.65
C VAL A 108 -1.78 -18.37 -22.82
N LEU A 109 -2.16 -19.46 -22.16
CA LEU A 109 -1.47 -20.75 -22.27
C LEU A 109 -1.50 -21.28 -23.73
N ASP A 110 -2.66 -21.20 -24.39
CA ASP A 110 -2.79 -21.64 -25.79
C ASP A 110 -1.92 -20.80 -26.73
N GLU A 111 -1.82 -19.47 -26.51
CA GLU A 111 -0.92 -18.60 -27.28
C GLU A 111 0.57 -18.96 -27.06
N ILE A 112 0.96 -19.28 -25.81
CA ILE A 112 2.32 -19.75 -25.50
C ILE A 112 2.61 -21.10 -26.16
N ARG A 113 1.68 -22.07 -26.09
CA ARG A 113 1.79 -23.36 -26.73
C ARG A 113 1.92 -23.23 -28.26
N GLN A 114 1.12 -22.36 -28.87
CA GLN A 114 1.21 -22.08 -30.30
C GLN A 114 2.57 -21.49 -30.68
N ALA A 115 3.08 -20.52 -29.89
CA ALA A 115 4.39 -19.94 -30.11
C ALA A 115 5.51 -20.97 -29.96
N ALA A 116 5.41 -21.84 -28.93
CA ALA A 116 6.38 -22.88 -28.64
C ALA A 116 6.47 -23.96 -29.75
N ARG A 117 5.36 -24.29 -30.41
CA ARG A 117 5.38 -25.27 -31.55
C ARG A 117 6.30 -24.80 -32.69
N GLY A 118 6.35 -23.49 -32.97
CA GLY A 118 7.21 -22.91 -34.02
C GLY A 118 8.65 -22.63 -33.59
N ALA A 119 8.97 -22.64 -32.30
CA ALA A 119 10.30 -22.34 -31.80
C ALA A 119 11.26 -23.55 -31.90
N ARG A 120 12.57 -23.28 -32.03
CA ARG A 120 13.64 -24.29 -31.96
C ARG A 120 13.91 -24.66 -30.49
N GLU A 121 13.98 -23.68 -29.62
CA GLU A 121 14.23 -23.79 -28.19
C GLU A 121 13.39 -22.77 -27.42
N ILE A 122 13.25 -22.97 -26.12
CA ILE A 122 12.38 -22.16 -25.27
C ILE A 122 13.18 -21.69 -24.05
N TYR A 123 13.22 -20.41 -23.84
CA TYR A 123 13.80 -19.78 -22.66
C TYR A 123 12.71 -19.27 -21.72
N LEU A 124 12.82 -19.61 -20.45
CA LEU A 124 11.93 -19.16 -19.40
C LEU A 124 12.65 -18.04 -18.59
N ALA A 125 12.26 -16.80 -18.83
CA ALA A 125 12.89 -15.60 -18.29
C ALA A 125 11.97 -14.85 -17.30
N SER A 126 11.25 -15.61 -16.45
CA SER A 126 10.53 -15.07 -15.31
C SER A 126 11.49 -14.48 -14.26
N ASP A 127 10.95 -13.75 -13.27
CA ASP A 127 11.76 -13.11 -12.23
C ASP A 127 12.69 -14.11 -11.50
N PRO A 128 13.85 -13.66 -10.96
CA PRO A 128 14.83 -14.56 -10.37
C PRO A 128 14.49 -15.03 -8.95
N ASP A 129 13.26 -14.85 -8.49
CA ASP A 129 12.77 -15.31 -7.19
C ASP A 129 12.02 -16.65 -7.28
N ARG A 130 11.68 -17.25 -6.11
CA ARG A 130 10.95 -18.52 -6.02
C ARG A 130 9.58 -18.50 -6.72
N GLU A 131 8.92 -17.35 -6.80
CA GLU A 131 7.65 -17.20 -7.52
C GLU A 131 7.86 -17.29 -9.03
N GLY A 132 8.92 -16.64 -9.54
CA GLY A 132 9.29 -16.74 -10.96
C GLY A 132 9.74 -18.15 -11.34
N GLU A 133 10.40 -18.87 -10.43
CA GLU A 133 10.82 -20.26 -10.64
C GLU A 133 9.61 -21.20 -10.74
N ALA A 134 8.60 -21.02 -9.88
CA ALA A 134 7.35 -21.77 -9.95
C ALA A 134 6.56 -21.47 -11.25
N ILE A 135 6.57 -20.19 -11.71
CA ILE A 135 5.97 -19.84 -13.01
C ILE A 135 6.69 -20.57 -14.14
N ALA A 136 8.04 -20.57 -14.14
CA ALA A 136 8.85 -21.29 -15.11
C ALA A 136 8.53 -22.78 -15.12
N TYR A 137 8.49 -23.41 -13.96
CA TYR A 137 8.17 -24.83 -13.79
C TYR A 137 6.78 -25.17 -14.35
N HIS A 138 5.76 -24.40 -14.05
CA HIS A 138 4.41 -24.63 -14.56
C HIS A 138 4.34 -24.48 -16.08
N ILE A 139 5.06 -23.51 -16.66
CA ILE A 139 5.14 -23.35 -18.12
C ILE A 139 5.88 -24.54 -18.75
N ALA A 140 7.02 -24.96 -18.20
CA ALA A 140 7.79 -26.10 -18.69
C ALA A 140 6.96 -27.38 -18.66
N SER A 141 6.22 -27.62 -17.57
CA SER A 141 5.30 -28.76 -17.42
C SER A 141 4.24 -28.80 -18.53
N GLU A 142 3.67 -27.65 -18.90
CA GLU A 142 2.65 -27.52 -19.95
C GLU A 142 3.22 -27.66 -21.38
N LEU A 143 4.51 -27.43 -21.55
CA LEU A 143 5.22 -27.54 -22.83
C LEU A 143 6.01 -28.83 -23.01
N SER A 144 6.10 -29.69 -21.99
CA SER A 144 6.91 -30.92 -21.97
C SER A 144 6.59 -31.87 -23.11
N SER A 145 5.31 -31.96 -23.51
CA SER A 145 4.85 -32.78 -24.64
C SER A 145 5.47 -32.40 -25.99
N LEU A 146 6.00 -31.19 -26.14
CA LEU A 146 6.65 -30.75 -27.38
C LEU A 146 8.07 -31.28 -27.56
N LYS A 147 8.67 -31.86 -26.50
CA LYS A 147 10.02 -32.46 -26.51
C LYS A 147 11.11 -31.50 -27.06
N LYS A 148 11.01 -30.22 -26.75
CA LYS A 148 11.95 -29.16 -27.13
C LYS A 148 12.88 -28.82 -25.97
N PRO A 149 14.12 -28.33 -26.23
CA PRO A 149 14.97 -27.79 -25.17
C PRO A 149 14.26 -26.62 -24.47
N ILE A 150 14.11 -26.73 -23.15
CA ILE A 150 13.60 -25.66 -22.30
C ILE A 150 14.70 -25.31 -21.32
N ARG A 151 15.07 -24.03 -21.24
CA ARG A 151 16.12 -23.53 -20.35
C ARG A 151 15.64 -22.35 -19.54
N ARG A 152 16.23 -22.19 -18.39
CA ARG A 152 15.98 -21.07 -17.46
C ARG A 152 16.97 -19.95 -17.73
N VAL A 153 16.49 -18.69 -17.81
CA VAL A 153 17.32 -17.48 -17.98
C VAL A 153 17.01 -16.52 -16.84
N LEU A 154 18.00 -16.21 -16.01
CA LEU A 154 17.87 -15.31 -14.87
C LEU A 154 18.25 -13.90 -15.27
N VAL A 155 17.29 -12.98 -15.28
CA VAL A 155 17.51 -11.58 -15.69
C VAL A 155 17.42 -10.68 -14.45
N HIS A 156 18.60 -10.24 -13.97
CA HIS A 156 18.71 -9.37 -12.79
C HIS A 156 18.50 -7.89 -13.13
N GLU A 157 18.79 -7.49 -14.37
CA GLU A 157 18.56 -6.14 -14.88
C GLU A 157 18.08 -6.15 -16.34
N LEU A 158 17.10 -5.33 -16.67
CA LEU A 158 16.54 -5.25 -18.02
C LEU A 158 17.27 -4.18 -18.87
N THR A 159 18.56 -4.42 -19.07
CA THR A 159 19.45 -3.64 -19.93
C THR A 159 19.99 -4.51 -21.05
N PRO A 160 20.45 -3.95 -22.19
CA PRO A 160 21.08 -4.75 -23.26
C PRO A 160 22.22 -5.61 -22.75
N ARG A 161 23.07 -5.09 -21.87
CA ARG A 161 24.19 -5.81 -21.26
C ARG A 161 23.71 -6.96 -20.35
N GLY A 162 22.79 -6.67 -19.42
CA GLY A 162 22.29 -7.68 -18.46
C GLY A 162 21.55 -8.82 -19.16
N ILE A 163 20.81 -8.51 -20.22
CA ILE A 163 20.11 -9.52 -21.04
C ILE A 163 21.11 -10.37 -21.82
N ALA A 164 22.14 -9.77 -22.43
CA ALA A 164 23.18 -10.52 -23.13
C ALA A 164 23.89 -11.50 -22.19
N GLN A 165 24.34 -11.03 -21.02
CA GLN A 165 24.94 -11.88 -19.99
C GLN A 165 24.03 -13.02 -19.54
N ALA A 166 22.73 -12.76 -19.34
CA ALA A 166 21.76 -13.78 -18.95
C ALA A 166 21.56 -14.86 -20.04
N LEU A 167 21.60 -14.46 -21.31
CA LEU A 167 21.45 -15.38 -22.45
C LEU A 167 22.71 -16.19 -22.75
N GLU A 168 23.89 -15.73 -22.34
CA GLU A 168 25.15 -16.47 -22.45
C GLU A 168 25.21 -17.67 -21.47
N HIS A 169 24.47 -17.61 -20.38
CA HIS A 169 24.50 -18.60 -19.29
C HIS A 169 23.11 -19.14 -18.96
N PRO A 170 22.40 -19.78 -19.91
CA PRO A 170 21.11 -20.37 -19.63
C PRO A 170 21.27 -21.63 -18.77
N GLY A 171 20.56 -21.70 -17.66
CA GLY A 171 20.55 -22.81 -16.72
C GLY A 171 19.35 -23.72 -16.88
N GLU A 172 19.13 -24.52 -15.86
CA GLU A 172 17.95 -25.35 -15.67
C GLU A 172 17.02 -24.71 -14.62
N ILE A 173 15.78 -25.20 -14.53
CA ILE A 173 14.83 -24.79 -13.49
C ILE A 173 15.34 -25.32 -12.15
N ASP A 174 15.44 -24.45 -11.16
CA ASP A 174 15.83 -24.79 -9.80
C ASP A 174 14.65 -25.42 -9.05
N LEU A 175 14.69 -26.74 -8.91
CA LEU A 175 13.62 -27.50 -8.27
C LEU A 175 13.51 -27.23 -6.77
N HIS A 176 14.59 -26.83 -6.08
CA HIS A 176 14.54 -26.47 -4.68
C HIS A 176 13.72 -25.18 -4.48
N LYS A 177 13.91 -24.18 -5.33
CA LYS A 177 13.08 -22.97 -5.32
C LYS A 177 11.62 -23.26 -5.64
N VAL A 178 11.37 -24.17 -6.58
CA VAL A 178 10.00 -24.63 -6.90
C VAL A 178 9.38 -25.30 -5.68
N ASP A 179 10.10 -26.16 -4.99
CA ASP A 179 9.61 -26.89 -3.83
C ASP A 179 9.42 -25.96 -2.61
N ALA A 180 10.27 -24.95 -2.42
CA ALA A 180 10.06 -23.91 -1.40
C ALA A 180 8.78 -23.09 -1.66
N GLN A 181 8.50 -22.76 -2.93
CA GLN A 181 7.26 -22.08 -3.30
C GLN A 181 6.04 -22.97 -3.10
N LYS A 182 6.13 -24.27 -3.47
CA LYS A 182 5.07 -25.25 -3.22
C LYS A 182 4.80 -25.42 -1.73
N ALA A 183 5.86 -25.51 -0.89
CA ALA A 183 5.73 -25.61 0.56
C ALA A 183 5.01 -24.40 1.13
N ARG A 184 5.43 -23.18 0.77
CA ARG A 184 4.72 -21.96 1.16
C ARG A 184 3.26 -21.98 0.73
N ARG A 185 2.99 -22.38 -0.52
CA ARG A 185 1.63 -22.42 -1.06
C ARG A 185 0.75 -23.44 -0.33
N ALA A 186 1.31 -24.62 -0.01
CA ALA A 186 0.64 -25.65 0.78
C ALA A 186 0.28 -25.15 2.18
N LEU A 187 1.25 -24.60 2.89
CA LEU A 187 1.06 -24.06 4.25
C LEU A 187 0.00 -22.97 4.29
N ASP A 188 0.10 -21.97 3.40
CA ASP A 188 -0.86 -20.87 3.35
C ASP A 188 -2.28 -21.36 2.99
N ARG A 189 -2.37 -22.40 2.13
CA ARG A 189 -3.63 -23.03 1.77
C ARG A 189 -4.23 -23.83 2.94
N ILE A 190 -3.44 -24.66 3.60
CA ILE A 190 -3.86 -25.45 4.78
C ILE A 190 -4.41 -24.52 5.85
N VAL A 191 -3.64 -23.49 6.24
CA VAL A 191 -4.05 -22.53 7.28
C VAL A 191 -5.30 -21.76 6.85
N GLY A 192 -5.28 -21.16 5.66
CA GLY A 192 -6.35 -20.30 5.18
C GLY A 192 -7.70 -21.03 5.06
N TYR A 193 -7.69 -22.25 4.54
CA TYR A 193 -8.90 -23.06 4.34
C TYR A 193 -9.38 -23.77 5.60
N SER A 194 -8.52 -23.95 6.59
CA SER A 194 -8.90 -24.52 7.88
C SER A 194 -9.45 -23.46 8.84
N LEU A 195 -8.76 -22.31 8.96
CA LEU A 195 -9.09 -21.29 9.95
C LEU A 195 -10.18 -20.33 9.48
N SER A 196 -10.21 -19.95 8.20
CA SER A 196 -11.20 -18.98 7.72
C SER A 196 -12.64 -19.48 7.87
N PRO A 197 -12.99 -20.74 7.50
CA PRO A 197 -14.32 -21.28 7.77
C PRO A 197 -14.66 -21.36 9.26
N LEU A 198 -13.71 -21.68 10.12
CA LEU A 198 -13.87 -21.72 11.57
C LEU A 198 -14.20 -20.33 12.10
N LEU A 199 -13.52 -19.27 11.66
CA LEU A 199 -13.84 -17.90 11.97
C LEU A 199 -15.22 -17.50 11.43
N TRP A 200 -15.64 -18.01 10.26
CA TRP A 200 -17.00 -17.75 9.74
C TRP A 200 -18.08 -18.39 10.58
N GLU A 201 -17.82 -19.55 11.13
CA GLU A 201 -18.73 -20.23 12.03
C GLU A 201 -18.83 -19.50 13.38
N ARG A 202 -17.69 -19.15 13.98
CA ARG A 202 -17.59 -18.65 15.35
C ARG A 202 -17.77 -17.13 15.50
N VAL A 203 -17.45 -16.36 14.46
CA VAL A 203 -17.49 -14.88 14.49
C VAL A 203 -18.42 -14.34 13.40
N ARG A 204 -17.95 -14.26 12.13
CA ARG A 204 -18.75 -13.79 10.98
C ARG A 204 -18.17 -14.25 9.66
N ARG A 205 -19.02 -14.33 8.61
CA ARG A 205 -18.55 -14.62 7.23
C ARG A 205 -17.67 -13.49 6.68
N GLY A 206 -16.69 -13.87 5.85
CA GLY A 206 -15.80 -12.95 5.16
C GLY A 206 -14.50 -12.64 5.91
N LEU A 207 -14.31 -13.18 7.12
CA LEU A 207 -13.03 -13.13 7.82
C LEU A 207 -12.04 -14.10 7.19
N SER A 208 -10.76 -13.81 7.33
CA SER A 208 -9.68 -14.72 6.92
C SER A 208 -8.58 -14.75 7.96
N ALA A 209 -8.01 -15.92 8.19
CA ALA A 209 -6.78 -16.07 8.93
C ALA A 209 -5.71 -16.60 7.97
N GLY A 210 -4.47 -16.21 8.22
CA GLY A 210 -3.31 -16.68 7.49
C GLY A 210 -2.09 -16.64 8.36
N ARG A 211 -1.15 -17.51 8.11
CA ARG A 211 0.04 -17.76 8.94
C ARG A 211 0.79 -16.47 9.30
N VAL A 212 1.16 -15.68 8.32
CA VAL A 212 1.97 -14.47 8.53
C VAL A 212 1.10 -13.24 8.85
N GLN A 213 -0.03 -13.07 8.16
CA GLN A 213 -0.91 -11.91 8.36
C GLN A 213 -1.51 -11.85 9.77
N SER A 214 -1.83 -13.01 10.37
CA SER A 214 -2.42 -13.04 11.71
C SER A 214 -1.39 -12.65 12.78
N VAL A 215 -0.13 -13.02 12.58
CA VAL A 215 0.97 -12.58 13.45
C VAL A 215 1.25 -11.08 13.32
N ALA A 216 1.15 -10.51 12.12
CA ALA A 216 1.24 -9.06 11.95
C ALA A 216 0.12 -8.31 12.71
N VAL A 217 -1.12 -8.83 12.69
CA VAL A 217 -2.23 -8.28 13.51
C VAL A 217 -1.92 -8.42 15.00
N ARG A 218 -1.35 -9.57 15.43
CA ARG A 218 -0.93 -9.78 16.81
C ARG A 218 0.07 -8.72 17.28
N LEU A 219 1.12 -8.45 16.51
CA LEU A 219 2.11 -7.42 16.85
C LEU A 219 1.45 -6.04 17.08
N VAL A 220 0.51 -5.66 16.22
CA VAL A 220 -0.23 -4.40 16.38
C VAL A 220 -1.11 -4.42 17.64
N CYS A 221 -1.75 -5.56 17.94
CA CYS A 221 -2.56 -5.71 19.17
C CYS A 221 -1.69 -5.70 20.44
N ASP A 222 -0.55 -6.38 20.42
CA ASP A 222 0.37 -6.45 21.54
C ASP A 222 0.95 -5.05 21.86
N ARG A 223 1.33 -4.28 20.83
CA ARG A 223 1.76 -2.88 20.96
C ARG A 223 0.64 -2.00 21.58
N GLU A 224 -0.60 -2.18 21.17
CA GLU A 224 -1.72 -1.44 21.77
C GLU A 224 -1.93 -1.82 23.24
N ASN A 225 -1.72 -3.10 23.61
CA ASN A 225 -1.77 -3.54 25.00
C ASN A 225 -0.63 -2.93 25.82
N GLU A 226 0.60 -2.86 25.29
CA GLU A 226 1.74 -2.18 25.92
C GLU A 226 1.43 -0.70 26.18
N ILE A 227 0.87 0.00 25.19
CA ILE A 227 0.48 1.41 25.31
C ILE A 227 -0.59 1.60 26.40
N ASN A 228 -1.61 0.74 26.40
CA ASN A 228 -2.72 0.84 27.36
C ASN A 228 -2.29 0.47 28.79
N ALA A 229 -1.27 -0.36 28.96
CA ALA A 229 -0.72 -0.74 30.26
C ALA A 229 0.36 0.24 30.76
N PHE A 230 0.81 1.15 29.91
CA PHE A 230 1.89 2.07 30.25
C PHE A 230 1.43 3.09 31.29
N VAL A 231 2.26 3.28 32.31
CA VAL A 231 2.07 4.30 33.35
C VAL A 231 3.12 5.38 33.17
N PRO A 232 2.74 6.60 32.81
CA PRO A 232 3.69 7.71 32.68
C PRO A 232 4.37 8.00 34.02
N VAL A 233 5.69 8.14 34.00
CA VAL A 233 6.50 8.54 35.15
C VAL A 233 6.93 9.97 34.92
N GLU A 234 6.69 10.83 35.92
CA GLU A 234 7.13 12.23 35.92
C GLU A 234 8.65 12.31 36.11
N TYR A 235 9.29 13.22 35.36
CA TYR A 235 10.67 13.60 35.56
C TYR A 235 10.87 15.05 35.12
N TRP A 236 11.91 15.69 35.66
CA TRP A 236 12.23 17.07 35.37
C TRP A 236 13.62 17.19 34.74
N THR A 237 13.81 18.17 33.87
CA THR A 237 15.09 18.56 33.32
C THR A 237 15.33 20.04 33.65
N ILE A 238 16.57 20.35 34.04
CA ILE A 238 16.98 21.72 34.30
C ILE A 238 18.03 22.09 33.27
N LEU A 239 17.78 23.18 32.54
CA LEU A 239 18.66 23.76 31.56
C LEU A 239 19.15 25.13 32.08
N GLN A 240 20.43 25.44 31.87
CA GLN A 240 21.03 26.72 32.18
C GLN A 240 21.79 27.24 30.99
N THR A 241 21.57 28.50 30.64
CA THR A 241 22.40 29.18 29.66
C THR A 241 23.61 29.78 30.36
N PHE A 242 24.81 29.51 29.88
CA PHE A 242 26.08 30.06 30.38
C PHE A 242 26.75 30.96 29.36
N HIS A 243 27.51 31.91 29.84
CA HIS A 243 28.37 32.80 29.04
C HIS A 243 29.78 32.85 29.63
N PRO A 244 30.85 32.66 28.83
CA PRO A 244 32.22 32.79 29.29
C PRO A 244 32.51 34.24 29.70
N THR A 245 33.13 34.44 30.88
CA THR A 245 33.39 35.77 31.43
C THR A 245 34.40 36.59 30.64
N GLU A 246 35.35 35.89 29.98
CA GLU A 246 36.39 36.52 29.15
C GLU A 246 35.98 36.80 27.72
N SER A 247 34.82 36.25 27.29
CA SER A 247 34.28 36.51 25.97
C SER A 247 33.48 37.79 25.89
N GLY A 248 33.85 38.67 25.01
CA GLY A 248 33.11 39.93 24.74
C GLY A 248 31.98 39.75 23.70
N ARG A 249 31.62 38.53 23.30
CA ARG A 249 30.65 38.28 22.24
C ARG A 249 29.38 37.59 22.78
N GLU A 250 28.25 38.26 22.68
CA GLU A 250 26.93 37.69 23.07
C GLU A 250 26.62 36.35 22.38
N THR A 251 27.26 36.10 21.24
CA THR A 251 27.10 34.84 20.47
C THR A 251 27.77 33.61 21.10
N ASP A 252 28.58 33.81 22.14
CA ASP A 252 29.30 32.71 22.78
C ASP A 252 28.52 32.09 23.96
N ALA A 253 27.27 32.52 24.17
CA ALA A 253 26.37 31.86 25.10
C ALA A 253 26.00 30.44 24.62
N PHE A 254 25.98 29.50 25.56
CA PHE A 254 25.62 28.11 25.29
C PHE A 254 24.70 27.56 26.36
N GLU A 255 23.83 26.60 25.98
CA GLU A 255 22.92 25.95 26.89
C GLU A 255 23.53 24.60 27.39
N ALA A 256 23.40 24.34 28.67
CA ALA A 256 23.86 23.13 29.31
C ALA A 256 22.73 22.51 30.18
N LYS A 257 22.66 21.21 30.21
CA LYS A 257 21.68 20.42 30.97
C LYS A 257 22.31 19.98 32.27
N LEU A 258 21.59 20.11 33.39
CA LEU A 258 22.03 19.58 34.67
C LEU A 258 22.27 18.07 34.58
N ASP A 259 23.50 17.65 34.89
CA ASP A 259 23.96 16.26 34.81
C ASP A 259 24.11 15.65 36.19
N ARG A 260 24.66 16.42 37.18
CA ARG A 260 24.86 15.95 38.57
C ARG A 260 24.41 16.98 39.55
N ILE A 261 23.95 16.48 40.72
CA ILE A 261 23.58 17.22 41.90
C ILE A 261 24.44 16.70 43.07
N ALA A 262 25.23 17.55 43.75
CA ALA A 262 26.15 17.14 44.80
C ALA A 262 27.05 15.94 44.42
N GLY A 263 27.45 15.83 43.16
CA GLY A 263 28.29 14.78 42.60
C GLY A 263 27.54 13.52 42.13
N GLU A 264 26.27 13.34 42.50
CA GLU A 264 25.44 12.22 42.06
C GLU A 264 24.63 12.57 40.78
N LYS A 265 24.28 11.55 39.99
CA LYS A 265 23.48 11.77 38.78
C LYS A 265 22.17 12.49 39.09
N ALA A 266 21.84 13.52 38.34
CA ALA A 266 20.61 14.29 38.52
C ALA A 266 19.39 13.42 38.18
N GLU A 267 18.56 13.06 39.14
CA GLU A 267 17.30 12.37 39.00
C GLU A 267 16.23 13.18 39.77
N ILE A 268 15.37 13.86 39.06
CA ILE A 268 14.38 14.78 39.61
C ILE A 268 13.00 14.26 39.22
N GLY A 269 12.25 13.74 40.18
CA GLY A 269 10.96 13.08 39.96
C GLY A 269 9.74 13.92 40.33
N SER A 270 9.92 15.11 40.87
CA SER A 270 8.81 15.96 41.33
C SER A 270 9.10 17.45 41.21
N GLN A 271 8.04 18.26 41.16
CA GLN A 271 8.15 19.71 41.18
C GLN A 271 8.83 20.23 42.44
N GLN A 272 8.63 19.57 43.62
CA GLN A 272 9.27 19.98 44.87
C GLN A 272 10.78 19.77 44.83
N GLU A 273 11.24 18.64 44.27
CA GLU A 273 12.65 18.37 44.05
C GLU A 273 13.27 19.36 43.06
N ALA A 274 12.58 19.66 41.95
CA ALA A 274 13.04 20.64 40.98
C ALA A 274 13.19 22.03 41.62
N GLN A 275 12.24 22.43 42.45
CA GLN A 275 12.31 23.70 43.16
C GLN A 275 13.47 23.78 44.15
N ALA A 276 13.69 22.71 44.91
CA ALA A 276 14.82 22.61 45.85
C ALA A 276 16.19 22.66 45.12
N VAL A 277 16.27 22.06 43.92
CA VAL A 277 17.47 22.16 43.08
C VAL A 277 17.67 23.57 42.56
N LEU A 278 16.61 24.27 42.11
CA LEU A 278 16.69 25.66 41.67
C LEU A 278 17.16 26.59 42.77
N GLU A 279 16.66 26.39 43.98
CA GLU A 279 17.10 27.15 45.18
C GLU A 279 18.57 26.89 45.53
N ARG A 280 19.02 25.64 45.42
CA ARG A 280 20.42 25.27 45.61
C ARG A 280 21.35 25.89 44.57
N LEU A 281 20.99 25.89 43.30
CA LEU A 281 21.76 26.48 42.20
C LEU A 281 21.80 28.01 42.26
N SER A 282 20.92 28.64 43.05
CA SER A 282 20.83 30.08 43.17
C SER A 282 22.04 30.62 43.88
N GLY A 283 22.84 31.46 43.20
CA GLY A 283 24.02 32.09 43.75
C GLY A 283 25.31 31.25 43.67
N GLU A 284 25.28 30.10 43.06
CA GLU A 284 26.45 29.29 42.75
C GLU A 284 27.36 29.99 41.71
N THR A 285 28.64 29.77 41.86
CA THR A 285 29.64 30.18 40.87
C THR A 285 30.05 28.99 40.03
N PHE A 286 30.26 29.21 38.76
CA PHE A 286 30.48 28.16 37.80
C PHE A 286 31.79 28.36 37.05
N LEU A 287 32.46 27.23 36.75
CA LEU A 287 33.65 27.20 35.92
C LEU A 287 33.58 26.02 34.94
N ILE A 288 34.36 26.06 33.89
CA ILE A 288 34.53 24.93 32.97
C ILE A 288 35.42 23.88 33.65
N GLY A 289 34.81 22.80 34.11
CA GLY A 289 35.55 21.70 34.76
C GLY A 289 36.33 20.82 33.78
N SER A 290 35.73 20.53 32.62
CA SER A 290 36.42 19.77 31.59
C SER A 290 35.86 20.06 30.19
N VAL A 291 36.73 19.97 29.19
CA VAL A 291 36.39 20.07 27.77
C VAL A 291 36.95 18.84 27.04
N SER A 292 36.12 17.98 26.54
CA SER A 292 36.56 16.84 25.74
C SER A 292 36.07 16.98 24.31
N ALA A 293 36.91 16.63 23.36
CA ALA A 293 36.58 16.70 21.93
C ALA A 293 36.92 15.36 21.24
N ASP A 294 35.89 14.63 20.84
CA ASP A 294 36.01 13.31 20.22
C ASP A 294 35.59 13.34 18.75
N GLU A 295 36.38 12.68 17.89
CA GLU A 295 35.96 12.46 16.52
C GLU A 295 34.95 11.30 16.46
N LYS A 296 33.74 11.60 16.05
CA LYS A 296 32.66 10.63 15.79
C LYS A 296 32.48 10.40 14.28
N LYS A 297 32.28 9.15 13.89
CA LYS A 297 32.06 8.75 12.50
C LYS A 297 30.65 8.20 12.32
N ARG A 298 29.90 8.80 11.40
CA ARG A 298 28.62 8.26 10.96
C ARG A 298 28.82 7.45 9.69
N GLN A 299 28.58 6.14 9.78
CA GLN A 299 28.73 5.23 8.65
C GLN A 299 27.58 5.41 7.65
N PRO A 300 27.84 5.27 6.34
CA PRO A 300 26.76 5.18 5.36
C PRO A 300 25.95 3.91 5.57
N SER A 301 24.66 4.00 5.28
CA SER A 301 23.78 2.84 5.31
C SER A 301 24.16 1.82 4.23
N PRO A 302 24.00 0.50 4.46
CA PRO A 302 24.13 -0.50 3.42
C PRO A 302 23.24 -0.22 2.20
N PRO A 303 23.56 -0.78 1.02
CA PRO A 303 22.68 -0.74 -0.14
C PRO A 303 21.26 -1.22 0.18
N LEU A 304 20.29 -0.76 -0.59
CA LEU A 304 18.88 -1.01 -0.30
C LEU A 304 18.47 -2.47 -0.52
N THR A 305 17.83 -3.04 0.50
CA THR A 305 17.00 -4.23 0.38
C THR A 305 15.53 -3.82 0.13
N THR A 306 14.66 -4.78 -0.17
CA THR A 306 13.21 -4.53 -0.34
C THR A 306 12.59 -3.90 0.90
N SER A 307 12.89 -4.41 2.08
CA SER A 307 12.36 -3.90 3.35
C SER A 307 12.81 -2.46 3.58
N ARG A 308 14.10 -2.16 3.38
CA ARG A 308 14.62 -0.79 3.52
C ARG A 308 14.05 0.17 2.49
N LEU A 309 13.88 -0.25 1.24
CA LEU A 309 13.23 0.56 0.22
C LEU A 309 11.78 0.90 0.61
N GLN A 310 11.03 -0.06 1.16
CA GLN A 310 9.66 0.17 1.63
C GLN A 310 9.62 1.09 2.84
N GLN A 311 10.53 0.91 3.81
CA GLN A 311 10.65 1.76 4.99
C GLN A 311 10.96 3.22 4.60
N GLU A 312 11.96 3.44 3.76
CA GLU A 312 12.34 4.78 3.28
C GLU A 312 11.24 5.42 2.41
N GLY A 313 10.56 4.63 1.59
CA GLY A 313 9.39 5.07 0.83
C GLY A 313 8.25 5.55 1.72
N ALA A 314 8.01 4.86 2.84
CA ALA A 314 7.01 5.25 3.83
C ALA A 314 7.44 6.49 4.62
N ARG A 315 8.71 6.58 5.06
CA ARG A 315 9.25 7.72 5.82
C ARG A 315 9.28 9.00 4.99
N ARG A 316 9.95 8.96 3.81
CA ARG A 316 10.21 10.16 3.00
C ARG A 316 9.02 10.61 2.18
N PHE A 317 8.20 9.70 1.69
CA PHE A 317 7.13 9.99 0.72
C PHE A 317 5.73 9.67 1.23
N ARG A 318 5.61 9.04 2.40
CA ARG A 318 4.36 8.49 2.95
C ARG A 318 3.69 7.51 1.97
N PHE A 319 4.51 6.77 1.20
CA PHE A 319 4.01 5.76 0.28
C PHE A 319 3.69 4.48 1.03
N PRO A 320 2.51 3.89 0.83
CA PRO A 320 2.27 2.51 1.24
C PRO A 320 3.28 1.56 0.58
N ALA A 321 3.68 0.50 1.29
CA ALA A 321 4.61 -0.52 0.79
C ALA A 321 4.21 -1.04 -0.61
N LYS A 322 2.92 -1.30 -0.81
CA LYS A 322 2.38 -1.68 -2.14
C LYS A 322 2.67 -0.66 -3.23
N LYS A 323 2.54 0.64 -2.93
CA LYS A 323 2.83 1.70 -3.90
C LYS A 323 4.32 1.76 -4.21
N THR A 324 5.17 1.69 -3.18
CA THR A 324 6.62 1.67 -3.35
C THR A 324 7.04 0.52 -4.28
N MET A 325 6.54 -0.69 -4.04
CA MET A 325 6.83 -1.84 -4.90
C MET A 325 6.27 -1.71 -6.32
N GLN A 326 5.10 -1.12 -6.50
CA GLN A 326 4.55 -0.86 -7.84
C GLN A 326 5.41 0.13 -8.64
N VAL A 327 5.96 1.14 -7.98
CA VAL A 327 6.88 2.11 -8.60
C VAL A 327 8.22 1.44 -8.93
N ALA A 328 8.79 0.69 -7.99
CA ALA A 328 10.03 -0.06 -8.19
C ALA A 328 9.89 -1.08 -9.35
N GLN A 329 8.77 -1.80 -9.42
CA GLN A 329 8.48 -2.74 -10.52
C GLN A 329 8.51 -2.03 -11.90
N LYS A 330 7.95 -0.82 -12.01
CA LYS A 330 8.00 -0.07 -13.26
C LYS A 330 9.42 0.38 -13.62
N LEU A 331 10.20 0.80 -12.62
CA LEU A 331 11.61 1.17 -12.83
C LEU A 331 12.45 -0.03 -13.29
N TYR A 332 12.17 -1.22 -12.76
CA TYR A 332 12.83 -2.46 -13.16
C TYR A 332 12.39 -2.93 -14.55
N GLU A 333 11.06 -3.02 -14.81
CA GLU A 333 10.53 -3.56 -16.07
C GLU A 333 10.81 -2.68 -17.29
N GLY A 334 11.12 -1.41 -17.07
CA GLY A 334 11.54 -0.46 -18.09
C GLY A 334 10.64 0.77 -18.21
N VAL A 335 11.31 1.89 -18.40
CA VAL A 335 10.72 3.19 -18.67
C VAL A 335 11.20 3.66 -20.03
N GLU A 336 10.35 4.35 -20.78
CA GLU A 336 10.72 4.91 -22.10
C GLU A 336 11.70 6.06 -21.92
N ILE A 337 12.95 5.88 -22.37
CA ILE A 337 13.99 6.90 -22.35
C ILE A 337 14.17 7.44 -23.78
N PRO A 338 14.06 8.77 -24.00
CA PRO A 338 14.27 9.36 -25.33
C PRO A 338 15.59 8.92 -25.96
N GLY A 339 15.54 8.43 -27.19
CA GLY A 339 16.71 7.92 -27.91
C GLY A 339 17.23 6.53 -27.51
N GLN A 340 16.79 5.98 -26.38
CA GLN A 340 17.23 4.66 -25.90
C GLN A 340 16.06 3.63 -25.86
N GLY A 341 14.83 4.11 -25.78
CA GLY A 341 13.63 3.30 -25.67
C GLY A 341 13.36 2.74 -24.29
N LEU A 342 12.60 1.64 -24.22
CA LEU A 342 12.28 0.98 -22.95
C LEU A 342 13.56 0.41 -22.30
N THR A 343 13.91 0.90 -21.12
CA THR A 343 15.14 0.55 -20.40
C THR A 343 14.85 0.36 -18.93
N GLY A 344 15.32 -0.72 -18.34
CA GLY A 344 15.30 -0.95 -16.90
C GLY A 344 16.27 -0.01 -16.19
N LEU A 345 15.79 0.75 -15.22
CA LEU A 345 16.57 1.76 -14.51
C LEU A 345 17.18 1.26 -13.20
N ILE A 346 16.66 0.15 -12.66
CA ILE A 346 17.14 -0.46 -11.41
C ILE A 346 17.28 -1.97 -11.57
N THR A 347 18.08 -2.58 -10.68
CA THR A 347 18.15 -4.03 -10.52
C THR A 347 16.86 -4.60 -9.94
N TYR A 348 16.72 -5.92 -9.92
CA TYR A 348 15.55 -6.60 -9.37
C TYR A 348 15.26 -6.16 -7.93
N MET A 349 14.04 -5.73 -7.66
CA MET A 349 13.67 -5.02 -6.43
C MET A 349 13.17 -5.94 -5.30
N ARG A 350 13.03 -7.24 -5.50
CA ARG A 350 12.68 -8.18 -4.43
C ARG A 350 13.93 -8.93 -3.99
N THR A 351 14.66 -8.33 -3.08
CA THR A 351 15.91 -8.87 -2.54
C THR A 351 16.09 -8.47 -1.07
N ASP A 352 16.67 -9.33 -0.30
CA ASP A 352 17.16 -9.11 1.05
C ASP A 352 18.70 -8.98 1.09
N SER A 353 19.37 -9.14 -0.05
CA SER A 353 20.82 -9.03 -0.18
C SER A 353 21.27 -7.57 -0.21
N VAL A 354 22.39 -7.29 0.46
CA VAL A 354 23.14 -6.03 0.39
C VAL A 354 24.40 -6.13 -0.50
N ARG A 355 24.59 -7.27 -1.17
CA ARG A 355 25.73 -7.52 -2.06
C ARG A 355 25.62 -6.65 -3.32
N LEU A 356 26.75 -6.19 -3.81
CA LEU A 356 26.87 -5.46 -5.08
C LEU A 356 27.80 -6.23 -6.02
N ALA A 357 27.45 -6.26 -7.29
CA ALA A 357 28.33 -6.79 -8.34
C ALA A 357 29.64 -5.97 -8.41
N PRO A 358 30.81 -6.60 -8.68
CA PRO A 358 32.08 -5.90 -8.78
C PRO A 358 32.06 -4.74 -9.79
N GLU A 359 31.40 -4.93 -10.93
CA GLU A 359 31.28 -3.91 -11.98
C GLU A 359 30.46 -2.71 -11.51
N ALA A 360 29.42 -2.93 -10.69
CA ALA A 360 28.61 -1.85 -10.11
C ALA A 360 29.41 -1.05 -9.08
N GLN A 361 30.24 -1.72 -8.27
CA GLN A 361 31.13 -1.06 -7.34
C GLN A 361 32.18 -0.20 -8.09
N GLU A 362 32.75 -0.69 -9.20
CA GLU A 362 33.70 0.06 -10.01
C GLU A 362 33.04 1.27 -10.66
N MET A 363 31.83 1.11 -11.24
CA MET A 363 31.08 2.25 -11.78
C MET A 363 30.82 3.32 -10.72
N ALA A 364 30.44 2.91 -9.49
CA ALA A 364 30.24 3.84 -8.38
C ALA A 364 31.55 4.58 -8.01
N ARG A 365 32.65 3.86 -7.90
CA ARG A 365 33.96 4.44 -7.61
C ARG A 365 34.39 5.47 -8.65
N ASP A 366 34.19 5.17 -9.92
CA ASP A 366 34.48 6.10 -11.02
C ASP A 366 33.59 7.34 -10.98
N TYR A 367 32.33 7.17 -10.66
CA TYR A 367 31.40 8.27 -10.46
C TYR A 367 31.81 9.15 -9.27
N ILE A 368 32.09 8.53 -8.09
CA ILE A 368 32.53 9.23 -6.88
C ILE A 368 33.87 9.96 -7.12
N ARG A 369 34.83 9.34 -7.78
CA ARG A 369 36.12 9.96 -8.10
C ARG A 369 35.97 11.25 -8.91
N ARG A 370 34.99 11.29 -9.83
CA ARG A 370 34.75 12.48 -10.67
C ARG A 370 33.96 13.56 -9.96
N ASN A 371 32.98 13.19 -9.12
CA ASN A 371 32.03 14.14 -8.59
C ASN A 371 32.22 14.44 -7.10
N TYR A 372 32.81 13.51 -6.33
CA TYR A 372 33.03 13.60 -4.89
C TYR A 372 34.38 13.03 -4.48
N PRO A 373 35.51 13.56 -5.01
CA PRO A 373 36.81 12.94 -4.83
C PRO A 373 37.28 12.78 -3.38
N GLN A 374 36.86 13.70 -2.50
CA GLN A 374 37.15 13.64 -1.06
C GLN A 374 36.37 12.53 -0.33
N GLY A 375 35.22 12.15 -0.86
CA GLY A 375 34.40 11.08 -0.31
C GLY A 375 34.76 9.67 -0.80
N LEU A 376 35.80 9.49 -1.61
CA LEU A 376 36.20 8.21 -2.18
C LEU A 376 37.02 7.37 -1.20
N PRO A 377 36.54 6.18 -0.73
CA PRO A 377 37.35 5.31 0.11
C PRO A 377 38.48 4.64 -0.67
N SER A 378 39.58 4.26 0.00
CA SER A 378 40.73 3.54 -0.61
C SER A 378 40.31 2.19 -1.18
N LYS A 379 39.36 1.50 -0.51
CA LYS A 379 38.79 0.22 -0.95
C LYS A 379 37.26 0.35 -0.97
N SER A 380 36.61 -0.38 -1.87
CA SER A 380 35.13 -0.45 -1.87
C SER A 380 34.61 -0.96 -0.53
N PRO A 381 33.59 -0.30 0.08
CA PRO A 381 32.97 -0.79 1.28
C PRO A 381 32.35 -2.19 1.05
N SER A 382 32.49 -3.06 2.02
CA SER A 382 31.91 -4.40 1.98
C SER A 382 30.84 -4.51 3.07
N TYR A 383 29.64 -4.89 2.69
CA TYR A 383 28.52 -5.13 3.59
C TYR A 383 28.25 -6.64 3.68
N ARG A 384 28.07 -7.15 4.88
CA ARG A 384 27.77 -8.57 5.10
C ARG A 384 26.26 -8.78 5.10
N ASN A 385 25.83 -9.80 4.37
CA ASN A 385 24.46 -10.31 4.49
C ASN A 385 24.22 -10.89 5.89
N LYS A 386 22.96 -10.85 6.36
CA LYS A 386 22.56 -11.63 7.53
C LYS A 386 22.71 -13.13 7.20
N LYS A 387 22.89 -14.00 8.20
CA LYS A 387 22.92 -15.45 7.98
C LYS A 387 21.59 -15.91 7.34
N GLY A 388 21.64 -16.82 6.37
CA GLY A 388 20.47 -17.36 5.69
C GLY A 388 19.97 -16.49 4.52
N ILE A 389 20.74 -15.48 4.07
CA ILE A 389 20.41 -14.70 2.87
C ILE A 389 21.11 -15.31 1.67
N GLN A 390 20.37 -15.54 0.59
CA GLN A 390 20.90 -16.07 -0.66
C GLN A 390 21.96 -15.13 -1.26
N ASP A 391 23.18 -15.61 -1.42
CA ASP A 391 24.27 -14.89 -2.07
C ASP A 391 24.04 -14.68 -3.59
N ALA A 392 23.03 -15.33 -4.16
CA ALA A 392 22.71 -15.21 -5.59
C ALA A 392 22.07 -13.87 -5.96
N HIS A 393 21.46 -13.16 -4.99
CA HIS A 393 20.79 -11.89 -5.24
C HIS A 393 21.73 -10.70 -5.05
N GLU A 394 21.44 -9.62 -5.79
CA GLU A 394 22.10 -8.32 -5.66
C GLU A 394 21.17 -7.32 -4.99
N ALA A 395 21.74 -6.31 -4.31
CA ALA A 395 21.01 -5.18 -3.74
C ALA A 395 20.28 -4.35 -4.80
N ILE A 396 19.29 -3.58 -4.38
CA ILE A 396 18.57 -2.65 -5.25
C ILE A 396 19.46 -1.44 -5.54
N ARG A 397 19.83 -1.26 -6.81
CA ARG A 397 20.67 -0.17 -7.27
C ARG A 397 20.25 0.34 -8.66
N PRO A 398 20.72 1.53 -9.10
CA PRO A 398 20.57 1.93 -10.49
C PRO A 398 21.36 1.01 -11.42
N THR A 399 20.86 0.75 -12.62
CA THR A 399 21.57 -0.03 -13.64
C THR A 399 22.76 0.74 -14.24
N ASP A 400 22.71 2.07 -14.17
CA ASP A 400 23.78 2.98 -14.60
C ASP A 400 23.80 4.21 -13.68
N VAL A 401 24.88 4.36 -12.89
CA VAL A 401 25.05 5.46 -11.94
C VAL A 401 25.16 6.83 -12.62
N ASN A 402 25.58 6.89 -13.91
CA ASN A 402 25.68 8.14 -14.65
C ASN A 402 24.31 8.70 -15.08
N ARG A 403 23.25 7.91 -14.99
CA ARG A 403 21.88 8.41 -15.12
C ARG A 403 21.44 9.02 -13.79
N THR A 404 21.86 10.26 -13.55
CA THR A 404 21.53 10.96 -12.31
C THR A 404 20.02 11.29 -12.25
N PRO A 405 19.44 11.46 -11.05
CA PRO A 405 18.04 11.86 -10.91
C PRO A 405 17.69 13.15 -11.68
N GLU A 406 18.65 14.09 -11.75
CA GLU A 406 18.49 15.36 -12.47
C GLU A 406 18.36 15.12 -13.98
N SER A 407 19.16 14.22 -14.53
CA SER A 407 19.13 13.86 -15.96
C SER A 407 17.81 13.18 -16.38
N LEU A 408 17.13 12.55 -15.44
CA LEU A 408 15.84 11.87 -15.67
C LEU A 408 14.61 12.70 -15.24
N ALA A 409 14.79 13.90 -14.71
CA ALA A 409 13.71 14.72 -14.16
C ALA A 409 12.65 15.11 -15.20
N SER A 410 13.03 15.23 -16.48
CA SER A 410 12.08 15.52 -17.59
C SER A 410 11.40 14.28 -18.15
N VAL A 411 11.87 13.08 -17.80
CA VAL A 411 11.42 11.80 -18.37
C VAL A 411 10.52 11.04 -17.41
N LEU A 412 10.88 11.03 -16.12
CA LEU A 412 10.18 10.29 -15.08
C LEU A 412 9.02 11.10 -14.50
N ASP A 413 7.88 10.46 -14.27
CA ASP A 413 6.86 11.07 -13.43
C ASP A 413 7.37 11.26 -11.99
N ARG A 414 6.67 12.12 -11.24
CA ARG A 414 7.09 12.52 -9.89
C ARG A 414 7.35 11.34 -8.94
N ASP A 415 6.53 10.30 -9.00
CA ASP A 415 6.64 9.17 -8.09
C ASP A 415 7.79 8.24 -8.51
N LEU A 416 7.97 8.03 -9.82
CA LEU A 416 9.11 7.29 -10.38
C LEU A 416 10.44 7.99 -10.06
N LEU A 417 10.48 9.32 -10.26
CA LEU A 417 11.69 10.10 -9.97
C LEU A 417 12.08 10.06 -8.50
N ARG A 418 11.13 10.17 -7.58
CA ARG A 418 11.39 10.11 -6.13
C ARG A 418 11.97 8.76 -5.70
N VAL A 419 11.39 7.66 -6.16
CA VAL A 419 11.88 6.32 -5.80
C VAL A 419 13.22 6.05 -6.47
N TYR A 420 13.40 6.48 -7.73
CA TYR A 420 14.69 6.38 -8.42
C TYR A 420 15.78 7.18 -7.70
N GLN A 421 15.49 8.43 -7.32
CA GLN A 421 16.42 9.28 -6.55
C GLN A 421 16.83 8.63 -5.23
N LEU A 422 15.88 8.05 -4.50
CA LEU A 422 16.15 7.33 -3.26
C LEU A 422 17.13 6.17 -3.49
N ILE A 423 16.85 5.35 -4.52
CA ILE A 423 17.69 4.18 -4.86
C ILE A 423 19.08 4.64 -5.29
N TRP A 424 19.16 5.64 -6.15
CA TRP A 424 20.40 6.18 -6.67
C TRP A 424 21.28 6.79 -5.56
N GLN A 425 20.68 7.64 -4.72
CA GLN A 425 21.36 8.25 -3.58
C GLN A 425 21.89 7.18 -2.62
N SER A 426 21.04 6.25 -2.20
CA SER A 426 21.43 5.19 -1.26
C SER A 426 22.56 4.33 -1.80
N PHE A 427 22.58 4.07 -3.12
CA PHE A 427 23.65 3.31 -3.76
C PHE A 427 24.98 4.08 -3.73
N VAL A 428 25.00 5.36 -4.14
CA VAL A 428 26.21 6.18 -4.15
C VAL A 428 26.71 6.40 -2.72
N GLU A 429 25.83 6.78 -1.78
CA GLU A 429 26.14 6.97 -0.37
C GLU A 429 26.82 5.73 0.24
N SER A 430 26.30 4.53 -0.08
CA SER A 430 26.85 3.27 0.43
C SER A 430 28.29 2.98 -0.01
N GLN A 431 28.78 3.64 -1.05
CA GLN A 431 30.13 3.44 -1.60
C GLN A 431 31.10 4.56 -1.23
N MET A 432 30.71 5.44 -0.30
CA MET A 432 31.50 6.60 0.13
C MET A 432 32.05 6.48 1.55
N LEU A 433 32.96 7.38 1.88
CA LEU A 433 33.51 7.50 3.23
C LEU A 433 32.45 7.95 4.24
N PRO A 434 32.60 7.58 5.52
CA PRO A 434 31.72 8.07 6.60
C PRO A 434 31.76 9.60 6.71
N ALA A 435 30.66 10.19 7.17
CA ALA A 435 30.70 11.57 7.64
C ALA A 435 31.43 11.63 8.98
N ARG A 436 32.25 12.67 9.18
CA ARG A 436 33.07 12.89 10.38
C ARG A 436 32.63 14.14 11.10
N TYR A 437 32.46 14.03 12.39
CA TYR A 437 32.09 15.12 13.29
C TYR A 437 33.08 15.24 14.43
N LEU A 438 33.37 16.45 14.85
CA LEU A 438 33.96 16.72 16.14
C LEU A 438 32.81 16.91 17.13
N GLN A 439 32.69 16.01 18.08
CA GLN A 439 31.73 16.15 19.19
C GLN A 439 32.49 16.70 20.38
N THR A 440 32.15 17.91 20.78
CA THR A 440 32.68 18.57 21.96
C THR A 440 31.69 18.39 23.12
N THR A 441 32.16 17.88 24.22
CA THR A 441 31.40 17.78 25.47
C THR A 441 32.08 18.67 26.51
N VAL A 442 31.30 19.53 27.12
CA VAL A 442 31.74 20.48 28.14
C VAL A 442 31.00 20.15 29.42
N ILE A 443 31.73 20.05 30.50
CA ILE A 443 31.20 19.96 31.87
C ILE A 443 31.44 21.31 32.54
N VAL A 444 30.36 21.95 32.98
CA VAL A 444 30.39 23.16 33.80
C VAL A 444 30.18 22.70 35.24
N GLU A 445 31.12 23.02 36.11
CA GLU A 445 31.12 22.65 37.53
C GLU A 445 30.75 23.82 38.41
N GLY A 446 29.84 23.59 39.34
CA GLY A 446 29.48 24.55 40.39
C GLY A 446 30.32 24.29 41.66
N ASP A 447 30.39 25.27 42.54
CA ASP A 447 31.16 25.22 43.79
C ASP A 447 30.55 24.22 44.82
N GLN A 448 29.29 23.78 44.67
CA GLN A 448 28.62 22.79 45.49
C GLN A 448 28.65 21.37 44.91
N ALA A 449 29.56 21.10 44.01
CA ALA A 449 29.67 19.84 43.25
C ALA A 449 28.45 19.49 42.38
N ASP A 450 27.71 20.51 41.95
CA ASP A 450 26.70 20.38 40.92
C ASP A 450 27.36 20.52 39.53
N SER A 451 26.87 19.81 38.55
CA SER A 451 27.47 19.94 37.23
C SER A 451 26.43 19.95 36.11
N PHE A 452 26.71 20.77 35.11
CA PHE A 452 25.94 20.82 33.87
C PHE A 452 26.75 20.26 32.71
N ARG A 453 26.08 19.65 31.75
CA ARG A 453 26.68 19.10 30.55
C ARG A 453 26.13 19.79 29.32
N ALA A 454 27.03 20.30 28.47
CA ALA A 454 26.74 20.78 27.14
C ALA A 454 27.40 19.87 26.12
N THR A 455 26.74 19.60 25.01
CA THR A 455 27.29 18.83 23.89
C THR A 455 27.04 19.59 22.60
N GLY A 456 28.10 19.75 21.81
CA GLY A 456 28.02 20.38 20.50
C GLY A 456 28.65 19.53 19.42
N ARG A 457 28.25 19.70 18.19
CA ARG A 457 28.81 18.96 17.05
C ARG A 457 29.19 19.90 15.91
N ARG A 458 30.41 19.75 15.44
CA ARG A 458 30.91 20.41 14.25
C ARG A 458 31.23 19.38 13.17
N MET A 459 30.71 19.56 11.97
CA MET A 459 31.02 18.69 10.84
C MET A 459 32.47 18.97 10.38
N LEU A 460 33.32 17.94 10.43
CA LEU A 460 34.71 17.98 9.90
C LEU A 460 34.73 17.60 8.43
N ASP A 461 33.98 16.56 8.04
CA ASP A 461 33.94 16.06 6.66
C ASP A 461 32.50 15.52 6.39
N PRO A 462 31.80 15.99 5.36
CA PRO A 462 30.48 15.52 5.05
C PRO A 462 30.44 14.07 4.57
N GLY A 463 31.56 13.51 4.06
CA GLY A 463 31.61 12.16 3.54
C GLY A 463 30.45 11.84 2.59
N PHE A 464 29.71 10.76 2.86
CA PHE A 464 28.56 10.35 2.05
C PHE A 464 27.39 11.37 2.04
N LEU A 465 27.29 12.23 3.04
CA LEU A 465 26.25 13.27 3.10
C LEU A 465 26.36 14.31 1.99
N ALA A 466 27.55 14.45 1.39
CA ALA A 466 27.78 15.35 0.26
C ALA A 466 26.85 15.07 -0.93
N VAL A 467 26.39 13.80 -1.10
CA VAL A 467 25.45 13.38 -2.17
C VAL A 467 24.06 14.03 -2.03
N ARG A 468 23.65 14.35 -0.80
CA ARG A 468 22.35 14.95 -0.53
C ARG A 468 22.29 16.45 -0.88
N GLY A 469 23.45 17.11 -1.07
CA GLY A 469 23.58 18.51 -1.44
C GLY A 469 23.10 19.48 -0.35
N ALA A 470 23.28 20.77 -0.57
CA ALA A 470 22.85 21.85 0.34
C ALA A 470 21.32 21.89 0.60
N ARG A 471 20.51 21.22 -0.24
CA ARG A 471 19.06 21.08 -0.02
C ARG A 471 18.70 20.14 1.13
N GLY A 472 19.65 19.36 1.66
CA GLY A 472 19.46 18.53 2.85
C GLY A 472 19.17 19.34 4.11
N LYS A 473 19.65 20.58 4.19
CA LYS A 473 19.42 21.47 5.33
C LYS A 473 17.96 21.95 5.49
N GLY A 474 17.17 21.98 4.41
CA GLY A 474 15.75 22.40 4.47
C GLY A 474 14.76 21.22 4.50
N ALA A 475 15.14 20.05 3.98
CA ALA A 475 14.25 18.88 3.95
C ALA A 475 14.22 18.13 5.31
N ALA A 476 15.28 18.25 6.11
CA ALA A 476 15.32 17.73 7.47
C ALA A 476 14.33 18.43 8.41
N ARG A 477 14.01 19.70 8.17
CA ARG A 477 13.03 20.46 8.97
C ARG A 477 11.58 20.08 8.75
N SER A 478 11.21 19.42 7.65
CA SER A 478 9.82 19.03 7.35
C SER A 478 9.49 17.57 7.67
N ALA A 479 10.47 16.78 8.10
CA ALA A 479 10.32 15.38 8.45
C ALA A 479 10.81 15.08 9.88
N LYS A 480 10.49 15.95 10.85
CA LYS A 480 10.47 15.51 12.25
C LYS A 480 9.36 14.47 12.38
N SER A 481 9.68 13.21 12.10
CA SER A 481 8.85 12.08 12.50
C SER A 481 9.28 11.69 13.90
N GLU A 482 8.33 11.62 14.79
CA GLU A 482 8.42 11.28 16.22
C GLU A 482 9.04 9.91 16.52
N GLU A 483 9.78 9.29 15.59
CA GLU A 483 10.38 7.96 15.68
C GLU A 483 11.92 7.97 15.68
N GLU A 484 12.55 9.13 15.70
CA GLU A 484 14.01 9.23 15.76
C GLU A 484 14.52 9.41 17.21
N GLU A 485 14.01 8.62 18.18
CA GLU A 485 14.53 8.60 19.55
C GLU A 485 15.80 7.75 19.76
N GLU A 486 16.33 7.08 18.72
CA GLU A 486 17.65 6.47 18.81
C GLU A 486 18.55 7.00 17.69
N GLY A 487 19.17 8.13 17.94
CA GLY A 487 20.17 8.74 17.06
C GLY A 487 19.67 9.95 16.31
N THR A 488 18.94 10.83 16.95
CA THR A 488 18.67 12.16 16.43
C THR A 488 19.99 12.89 16.24
N ASP A 489 20.40 13.09 14.96
CA ASP A 489 21.21 14.22 14.60
C ASP A 489 20.32 15.50 14.81
N GLU A 490 19.98 15.82 16.04
CA GLU A 490 19.75 17.22 16.35
C GLU A 490 21.05 17.90 15.92
N GLU A 491 20.96 18.92 15.09
CA GLU A 491 22.08 19.84 14.89
C GLU A 491 22.37 20.39 16.30
N GLU A 492 23.13 19.61 17.09
CA GLU A 492 23.70 20.11 18.32
C GLU A 492 24.46 21.36 17.91
N ALA A 493 24.09 22.50 18.46
CA ALA A 493 24.70 23.77 18.13
C ALA A 493 26.20 23.67 18.32
N GLU A 494 26.96 24.28 17.46
CA GLU A 494 28.42 24.35 17.65
C GLU A 494 28.67 25.13 18.92
N LEU A 495 29.36 24.52 19.88
CA LEU A 495 29.75 25.20 21.11
C LEU A 495 30.86 26.23 20.83
N PRO A 496 30.88 27.37 21.55
CA PRO A 496 31.98 28.29 21.45
C PRO A 496 33.31 27.64 21.89
N LEU A 497 34.42 28.31 21.60
CA LEU A 497 35.73 27.84 22.06
C LEU A 497 35.82 28.09 23.58
N LEU A 498 35.88 27.02 24.35
CA LEU A 498 35.92 27.02 25.82
C LEU A 498 37.19 26.37 26.34
N HIS A 499 37.72 26.82 27.46
CA HIS A 499 38.90 26.27 28.08
C HIS A 499 38.63 25.79 29.50
N GLU A 500 39.32 24.71 29.91
CA GLU A 500 39.26 24.22 31.29
C GLU A 500 39.74 25.29 32.29
N GLY A 501 39.01 25.46 33.38
CA GLY A 501 39.26 26.49 34.39
C GLY A 501 38.69 27.87 34.08
N GLU A 502 38.09 28.04 32.87
CA GLU A 502 37.46 29.31 32.49
C GLU A 502 36.20 29.54 33.33
N SER A 503 36.04 30.77 33.90
CA SER A 503 34.84 31.14 34.62
C SER A 503 33.69 31.42 33.67
N VAL A 504 32.50 30.93 34.01
CA VAL A 504 31.27 31.21 33.26
C VAL A 504 30.20 31.83 34.14
N VAL A 505 29.39 32.67 33.55
CA VAL A 505 28.26 33.33 34.23
C VAL A 505 26.96 32.72 33.72
N ALA A 506 26.07 32.35 34.67
CA ALA A 506 24.71 31.94 34.34
C ALA A 506 23.89 33.14 33.86
N LEU A 507 23.29 33.03 32.69
CA LEU A 507 22.42 34.04 32.10
C LEU A 507 20.95 33.76 32.46
N GLY A 508 20.45 34.54 33.43
CA GLY A 508 19.07 34.33 33.92
C GLY A 508 18.89 33.11 34.82
N PRO A 509 17.67 32.88 35.29
CA PRO A 509 17.37 31.70 36.10
C PRO A 509 17.40 30.40 35.26
N PRO A 510 17.76 29.25 35.88
CA PRO A 510 17.66 27.97 35.21
C PRO A 510 16.21 27.66 34.78
N ASP A 511 16.03 27.06 33.59
CA ASP A 511 14.74 26.61 33.11
C ASP A 511 14.49 25.18 33.57
N ALA A 512 13.47 25.00 34.42
CA ALA A 512 13.04 23.67 34.90
C ALA A 512 11.78 23.24 34.16
N SER A 513 11.92 22.26 33.32
CA SER A 513 10.85 21.72 32.48
C SER A 513 10.36 20.36 32.97
N GLN A 514 9.02 20.25 33.12
CA GLN A 514 8.33 19.01 33.48
C GLN A 514 8.16 18.09 32.27
N HIS A 515 8.47 16.82 32.44
CA HIS A 515 8.30 15.79 31.42
C HIS A 515 7.62 14.55 32.01
N PHE A 516 7.01 13.79 31.14
CA PHE A 516 6.50 12.45 31.45
C PHE A 516 7.06 11.45 30.44
N THR A 517 7.45 10.28 30.93
CA THR A 517 7.82 9.18 30.04
C THR A 517 6.66 8.87 29.08
N GLN A 518 6.99 8.55 27.84
CA GLN A 518 6.00 8.25 26.81
C GLN A 518 5.87 6.74 26.57
N PRO A 519 4.67 6.25 26.26
CA PRO A 519 4.51 4.86 25.84
C PRO A 519 5.25 4.60 24.53
N PRO A 520 5.57 3.31 24.23
CA PRO A 520 6.16 3.00 22.94
C PRO A 520 5.24 3.44 21.80
N PRO A 521 5.77 4.02 20.73
CA PRO A 521 4.94 4.56 19.65
C PRO A 521 4.22 3.43 18.91
N ARG A 522 2.98 3.71 18.45
CA ARG A 522 2.25 2.81 17.57
C ARG A 522 3.00 2.61 16.27
N TYR A 523 2.96 1.41 15.75
CA TYR A 523 3.56 1.12 14.44
C TYR A 523 2.98 1.99 13.33
N ASN A 524 3.85 2.39 12.41
CA ASN A 524 3.50 2.85 11.09
C ASN A 524 3.97 1.82 10.04
N GLU A 525 3.84 2.14 8.74
CA GLU A 525 4.28 1.19 7.70
C GLU A 525 5.78 0.87 7.80
N ALA A 526 6.61 1.86 8.09
CA ALA A 526 8.06 1.65 8.15
C ALA A 526 8.44 0.82 9.37
N SER A 527 7.94 1.19 10.57
CA SER A 527 8.29 0.49 11.80
C SER A 527 7.71 -0.92 11.88
N LEU A 528 6.50 -1.16 11.33
CA LEU A 528 5.95 -2.52 11.29
C LEU A 528 6.72 -3.42 10.31
N ILE A 529 7.16 -2.89 9.15
CA ILE A 529 8.01 -3.66 8.22
C ILE A 529 9.36 -3.98 8.87
N ARG A 530 9.96 -3.01 9.58
CA ARG A 530 11.20 -3.23 10.33
C ARG A 530 11.03 -4.32 11.38
N GLU A 531 9.97 -4.24 12.18
CA GLU A 531 9.65 -5.23 13.22
C GLU A 531 9.47 -6.64 12.64
N LEU A 532 8.74 -6.76 11.52
CA LEU A 532 8.56 -8.04 10.82
C LEU A 532 9.90 -8.60 10.32
N GLU A 533 10.75 -7.75 9.73
CA GLU A 533 12.09 -8.14 9.25
C GLU A 533 13.02 -8.56 10.39
N GLU A 534 13.05 -7.81 11.50
CA GLU A 534 13.88 -8.11 12.68
C GLU A 534 13.47 -9.42 13.35
N LYS A 535 12.17 -9.71 13.36
CA LYS A 535 11.62 -10.96 13.89
C LYS A 535 11.60 -12.12 12.88
N GLY A 536 12.13 -11.94 11.67
CA GLY A 536 12.19 -12.98 10.64
C GLY A 536 10.83 -13.35 10.03
N ILE A 537 9.80 -12.50 10.19
CA ILE A 537 8.43 -12.75 9.74
C ILE A 537 8.20 -12.17 8.35
N GLY A 538 7.85 -13.01 7.38
CA GLY A 538 7.69 -12.61 5.99
C GLY A 538 9.02 -12.53 5.25
N ARG A 539 8.93 -12.19 3.95
CA ARG A 539 10.08 -12.09 3.03
C ARG A 539 9.83 -10.93 2.05
N PRO A 540 10.82 -10.52 1.25
CA PRO A 540 10.69 -9.41 0.29
C PRO A 540 9.42 -9.43 -0.55
N SER A 541 8.96 -10.60 -0.96
CA SER A 541 7.74 -10.78 -1.75
C SER A 541 6.44 -10.58 -0.96
N THR A 542 6.45 -10.64 0.38
CA THR A 542 5.23 -10.71 1.21
C THR A 542 4.92 -9.45 2.02
N TYR A 543 5.90 -8.61 2.38
CA TYR A 543 5.67 -7.43 3.23
C TYR A 543 4.52 -6.54 2.74
N ALA A 544 4.55 -6.13 1.46
CA ALA A 544 3.51 -5.29 0.89
C ALA A 544 2.11 -5.94 0.89
N THR A 545 2.06 -7.27 0.74
CA THR A 545 0.82 -8.06 0.78
C THR A 545 0.28 -8.15 2.21
N ILE A 546 1.14 -8.37 3.21
CA ILE A 546 0.77 -8.40 4.63
C ILE A 546 0.11 -7.07 5.00
N MET A 547 0.79 -5.93 4.74
CA MET A 547 0.27 -4.58 5.04
C MET A 547 -1.10 -4.35 4.38
N THR A 548 -1.22 -4.71 3.11
CA THR A 548 -2.48 -4.54 2.38
C THR A 548 -3.59 -5.41 2.98
N THR A 549 -3.27 -6.66 3.32
CA THR A 549 -4.27 -7.63 3.79
C THR A 549 -4.84 -7.26 5.16
N ILE A 550 -4.00 -6.84 6.12
CA ILE A 550 -4.49 -6.48 7.46
C ILE A 550 -5.41 -5.25 7.43
N LEU A 551 -5.18 -4.32 6.50
CA LEU A 551 -6.03 -3.15 6.26
C LEU A 551 -7.31 -3.51 5.49
N ASP A 552 -7.20 -4.27 4.38
CA ASP A 552 -8.35 -4.67 3.54
C ASP A 552 -9.34 -5.58 4.30
N ARG A 553 -8.85 -6.32 5.30
CA ARG A 553 -9.67 -7.16 6.19
C ARG A 553 -10.25 -6.40 7.38
N GLU A 554 -9.94 -5.10 7.50
CA GLU A 554 -10.41 -4.25 8.59
C GLU A 554 -9.99 -4.76 9.98
N TYR A 555 -8.87 -5.51 10.07
CA TYR A 555 -8.31 -5.91 11.37
C TYR A 555 -7.50 -4.79 12.01
N VAL A 556 -6.92 -3.97 11.15
CA VAL A 556 -6.14 -2.79 11.50
C VAL A 556 -6.67 -1.62 10.68
N GLU A 557 -6.74 -0.45 11.26
CA GLU A 557 -7.01 0.80 10.56
C GLU A 557 -5.83 1.75 10.67
N LYS A 558 -5.73 2.67 9.71
CA LYS A 558 -4.66 3.66 9.67
C LYS A 558 -5.24 5.05 9.95
N ARG A 559 -4.79 5.66 11.06
CA ARG A 559 -5.12 7.04 11.44
C ARG A 559 -3.81 7.81 11.59
N GLU A 560 -3.71 9.00 11.03
CA GLU A 560 -2.53 9.88 11.12
C GLU A 560 -1.19 9.16 10.88
N ASN A 561 -1.18 8.28 9.89
CA ASN A 561 -0.04 7.43 9.52
C ASN A 561 0.35 6.34 10.55
N ARG A 562 -0.42 6.10 11.62
CA ARG A 562 -0.23 5.06 12.64
C ARG A 562 -1.27 3.96 12.48
N PHE A 563 -0.90 2.73 12.86
CA PHE A 563 -1.77 1.57 12.86
C PHE A 563 -2.46 1.41 14.21
N TYR A 564 -3.77 1.24 14.15
CA TYR A 564 -4.62 0.95 15.31
C TYR A 564 -5.32 -0.37 15.09
N PRO A 565 -5.34 -1.29 16.06
CA PRO A 565 -6.14 -2.49 15.94
C PRO A 565 -7.61 -2.12 16.07
N THR A 566 -8.45 -2.66 15.18
CA THR A 566 -9.91 -2.50 15.32
C THR A 566 -10.45 -3.44 16.39
N GLU A 567 -11.65 -3.19 16.91
CA GLU A 567 -12.33 -4.14 17.81
C GLU A 567 -12.43 -5.54 17.20
N LEU A 568 -12.68 -5.59 15.88
CA LEU A 568 -12.70 -6.85 15.13
C LEU A 568 -11.32 -7.51 15.14
N GLY A 569 -10.26 -6.74 14.88
CA GLY A 569 -8.88 -7.23 14.88
C GLY A 569 -8.47 -7.79 16.23
N GLN A 570 -8.72 -7.05 17.32
CA GLN A 570 -8.45 -7.50 18.69
C GLN A 570 -9.22 -8.78 19.04
N THR A 571 -10.51 -8.84 18.65
CA THR A 571 -11.34 -10.02 18.92
C THR A 571 -10.87 -11.25 18.17
N VAL A 572 -10.57 -11.11 16.87
CA VAL A 572 -10.06 -12.21 16.05
C VAL A 572 -8.68 -12.64 16.55
N ASN A 573 -7.81 -11.69 16.88
CA ASN A 573 -6.48 -11.96 17.43
C ASN A 573 -6.58 -12.78 18.71
N ARG A 574 -7.37 -12.35 19.70
CA ARG A 574 -7.57 -13.06 20.98
C ARG A 574 -8.07 -14.48 20.74
N LEU A 575 -9.11 -14.64 19.91
CA LEU A 575 -9.67 -15.95 19.58
C LEU A 575 -8.65 -16.89 18.96
N LEU A 576 -7.81 -16.37 18.06
CA LEU A 576 -6.79 -17.17 17.40
C LEU A 576 -5.63 -17.48 18.34
N VAL A 577 -5.16 -16.53 19.15
CA VAL A 577 -4.09 -16.76 20.14
C VAL A 577 -4.50 -17.79 21.17
N ASP A 578 -5.74 -17.71 21.70
CA ASP A 578 -6.26 -18.66 22.70
C ASP A 578 -6.44 -20.07 22.12
N SER A 579 -6.78 -20.20 20.82
CA SER A 579 -7.09 -21.48 20.19
C SER A 579 -5.92 -22.11 19.45
N PHE A 580 -4.94 -21.30 19.00
CA PHE A 580 -3.79 -21.70 18.19
C PHE A 580 -2.52 -20.97 18.69
N PRO A 581 -2.09 -21.21 19.92
CA PRO A 581 -0.98 -20.49 20.53
C PRO A 581 0.34 -20.67 19.76
N ASP A 582 0.60 -21.89 19.24
CA ASP A 582 1.81 -22.19 18.50
C ASP A 582 1.79 -21.49 17.12
N LEU A 583 0.70 -21.58 16.37
CA LEU A 583 0.56 -20.96 15.07
C LEU A 583 0.73 -19.44 15.11
N LEU A 584 0.23 -18.79 16.15
CA LEU A 584 0.31 -17.34 16.34
C LEU A 584 1.61 -16.91 17.05
N ASN A 585 2.47 -17.86 17.44
CA ASN A 585 3.76 -17.57 18.06
C ASN A 585 4.70 -16.93 17.04
N VAL A 586 5.31 -15.79 17.42
CA VAL A 586 6.24 -15.04 16.59
C VAL A 586 7.47 -15.90 16.21
N ALA A 587 8.08 -16.55 17.22
CA ALA A 587 9.26 -17.38 17.00
C ALA A 587 8.94 -18.64 16.17
N PHE A 588 7.76 -19.21 16.32
CA PHE A 588 7.32 -20.34 15.48
C PHE A 588 7.16 -19.91 14.01
N THR A 589 6.55 -18.74 13.76
CA THR A 589 6.39 -18.23 12.41
C THR A 589 7.74 -17.89 11.74
N ALA A 590 8.67 -17.31 12.50
CA ALA A 590 10.04 -17.04 12.04
C ALA A 590 10.75 -18.34 11.65
N ARG A 591 10.73 -19.34 12.52
CA ARG A 591 11.33 -20.66 12.24
C ARG A 591 10.73 -21.31 11.00
N MET A 592 9.41 -21.20 10.79
CA MET A 592 8.79 -21.72 9.56
C MET A 592 9.25 -21.01 8.28
N GLU A 593 9.53 -19.69 8.35
CA GLU A 593 10.13 -18.99 7.22
C GLU A 593 11.58 -19.43 6.97
N GLU A 594 12.35 -19.72 8.04
CA GLU A 594 13.71 -20.29 7.93
C GLU A 594 13.68 -21.71 7.34
N GLU A 595 12.71 -22.54 7.73
CA GLU A 595 12.53 -23.87 7.13
C GLU A 595 12.18 -23.83 5.64
N LEU A 596 11.39 -22.82 5.23
CA LEU A 596 11.12 -22.60 3.80
C LEU A 596 12.37 -22.14 3.04
N ASP A 597 13.25 -21.39 3.67
CA ASP A 597 14.53 -21.02 3.08
C ASP A 597 15.49 -22.22 3.03
N ALA A 598 15.51 -23.08 4.06
CA ALA A 598 16.25 -24.33 4.04
C ALA A 598 15.78 -25.29 2.92
N VAL A 599 14.47 -25.30 2.58
CA VAL A 599 13.98 -26.03 1.39
C VAL A 599 14.52 -25.41 0.11
N GLU A 600 14.60 -24.09 0.03
CA GLU A 600 15.14 -23.38 -1.14
C GLU A 600 16.64 -23.59 -1.33
N GLU A 601 17.39 -23.79 -0.25
CA GLU A 601 18.83 -24.10 -0.25
C GLU A 601 19.10 -25.60 -0.50
N GLY A 602 18.05 -26.45 -0.41
CA GLY A 602 18.17 -27.90 -0.58
C GLY A 602 18.54 -28.66 0.71
N ASP A 603 18.64 -27.97 1.84
CA ASP A 603 18.99 -28.55 3.13
C ASP A 603 17.82 -29.28 3.80
N LYS A 604 16.58 -29.01 3.35
CA LYS A 604 15.36 -29.65 3.84
C LYS A 604 14.44 -30.07 2.70
N VAL A 605 13.75 -31.19 2.88
CA VAL A 605 12.79 -31.72 1.88
C VAL A 605 11.43 -31.05 2.07
N TYR A 606 10.76 -30.70 0.95
CA TYR A 606 9.41 -30.12 0.92
C TYR A 606 8.42 -30.82 1.88
N ARG A 607 8.35 -32.16 1.82
CA ARG A 607 7.46 -32.97 2.62
C ARG A 607 7.69 -32.80 4.12
N GLU A 608 8.94 -32.80 4.55
CA GLU A 608 9.32 -32.65 5.95
C GLU A 608 8.92 -31.27 6.47
N ALA A 609 9.20 -30.22 5.71
CA ALA A 609 8.83 -28.87 6.10
C ALA A 609 7.31 -28.67 6.27
N VAL A 610 6.50 -29.30 5.40
CA VAL A 610 5.04 -29.22 5.52
C VAL A 610 4.52 -30.12 6.65
N ASP A 611 5.12 -31.29 6.87
CA ASP A 611 4.73 -32.23 7.93
C ASP A 611 5.02 -31.69 9.33
N ASP A 612 6.20 -31.11 9.56
CA ASP A 612 6.60 -30.47 10.82
C ASP A 612 5.64 -29.35 11.24
N PHE A 613 5.07 -28.65 10.27
CA PHE A 613 4.00 -27.68 10.53
C PHE A 613 2.64 -28.36 10.75
N TYR A 614 2.27 -29.29 9.86
CA TYR A 614 0.90 -29.80 9.81
C TYR A 614 0.52 -30.62 11.04
N ARG A 615 1.43 -31.44 11.60
CA ARG A 615 1.15 -32.27 12.77
C ARG A 615 0.70 -31.47 13.99
N PRO A 616 1.47 -30.50 14.51
CA PRO A 616 1.02 -29.69 15.64
C PRO A 616 -0.24 -28.86 15.29
N PHE A 617 -0.30 -28.28 14.09
CA PHE A 617 -1.46 -27.50 13.65
C PHE A 617 -2.74 -28.34 13.59
N SER A 618 -2.69 -29.57 13.08
CA SER A 618 -3.88 -30.45 12.99
C SER A 618 -4.41 -30.83 14.38
N ALA A 619 -3.53 -31.03 15.36
CA ALA A 619 -3.91 -31.28 16.74
C ALA A 619 -4.62 -30.06 17.38
N GLU A 620 -4.08 -28.85 17.19
CA GLU A 620 -4.73 -27.61 17.62
C GLU A 620 -6.09 -27.40 16.92
N LEU A 621 -6.15 -27.64 15.63
CA LEU A 621 -7.38 -27.53 14.83
C LEU A 621 -8.46 -28.52 15.32
N GLY A 622 -8.07 -29.74 15.68
CA GLY A 622 -8.95 -30.75 16.27
C GLY A 622 -9.55 -30.27 17.60
N ARG A 623 -8.73 -29.73 18.49
CA ARG A 623 -9.17 -29.14 19.77
C ARG A 623 -10.14 -27.96 19.55
N ALA A 624 -9.79 -27.05 18.64
CA ALA A 624 -10.61 -25.87 18.33
C ALA A 624 -11.99 -26.24 17.77
N LYS A 625 -12.06 -27.24 16.88
CA LYS A 625 -13.30 -27.77 16.30
C LYS A 625 -14.14 -28.51 17.35
N GLY A 626 -13.51 -29.22 18.27
CA GLY A 626 -14.16 -29.98 19.34
C GLY A 626 -14.76 -29.15 20.49
N GLY A 627 -14.81 -27.82 20.34
CA GLY A 627 -15.40 -26.90 21.31
C GLY A 627 -14.40 -26.01 22.05
N GLY A 628 -13.09 -26.17 21.84
CA GLY A 628 -12.05 -25.34 22.45
C GLY A 628 -12.04 -23.89 22.00
N MET A 629 -12.68 -23.56 20.86
CA MET A 629 -12.78 -22.19 20.37
C MET A 629 -14.12 -21.55 20.72
N THR A 630 -14.09 -20.39 21.37
CA THR A 630 -15.29 -19.66 21.79
C THR A 630 -16.18 -19.28 20.62
N ASN A 631 -17.49 -19.55 20.74
CA ASN A 631 -18.47 -19.16 19.72
C ASN A 631 -19.10 -17.79 20.05
N LEU A 632 -18.52 -16.73 19.46
CA LEU A 632 -18.97 -15.36 19.70
C LEU A 632 -20.35 -15.05 19.10
N LYS A 633 -20.78 -15.77 18.06
CA LYS A 633 -22.14 -15.59 17.53
C LYS A 633 -23.22 -16.06 18.50
N ALA A 634 -22.93 -17.11 19.27
CA ALA A 634 -23.84 -17.63 20.26
C ALA A 634 -23.77 -16.85 21.59
N LYS A 635 -22.65 -16.15 21.83
CA LYS A 635 -22.41 -15.40 23.07
C LYS A 635 -23.17 -14.06 23.03
N SER A 636 -24.00 -13.81 24.02
CA SER A 636 -24.60 -12.51 24.31
C SER A 636 -23.91 -11.94 25.53
N GLU A 637 -23.25 -10.81 25.41
CA GLU A 637 -22.62 -10.12 26.53
C GLU A 637 -23.60 -9.09 27.08
N PRO A 638 -24.01 -9.15 28.37
CA PRO A 638 -24.89 -8.15 28.98
C PRO A 638 -24.20 -6.78 28.98
N THR A 639 -24.97 -5.72 28.87
CA THR A 639 -24.50 -4.34 28.99
C THR A 639 -25.42 -3.57 29.89
N ASP A 640 -24.94 -2.48 30.49
CA ASP A 640 -25.74 -1.56 31.32
C ASP A 640 -26.55 -0.55 30.49
N ILE A 641 -26.60 -0.71 29.18
CA ILE A 641 -27.22 0.24 28.24
C ILE A 641 -28.68 -0.10 28.10
N PRO A 642 -29.64 0.79 28.47
CA PRO A 642 -31.07 0.55 28.30
C PRO A 642 -31.47 0.66 26.82
N CYS A 643 -32.43 -0.20 26.42
CA CYS A 643 -33.05 -0.11 25.11
C CYS A 643 -33.93 1.15 25.03
N PRO A 644 -33.74 2.02 24.01
CA PRO A 644 -34.47 3.26 23.89
C PRO A 644 -35.98 3.08 23.59
N VAL A 645 -36.43 1.84 23.28
CA VAL A 645 -37.80 1.55 22.93
C VAL A 645 -38.56 0.88 24.07
N CYS A 646 -37.97 -0.04 24.82
CA CYS A 646 -38.67 -0.82 25.87
C CYS A 646 -37.98 -0.78 27.25
N GLY A 647 -36.85 -0.04 27.39
CA GLY A 647 -36.13 0.09 28.66
C GLY A 647 -35.32 -1.13 29.11
N THR A 648 -35.53 -2.31 28.49
CA THR A 648 -34.75 -3.52 28.84
C THR A 648 -33.30 -3.35 28.48
N LEU A 649 -32.37 -3.83 29.32
CA LEU A 649 -30.93 -3.76 29.04
C LEU A 649 -30.60 -4.43 27.71
N MET A 650 -29.76 -3.77 26.93
CA MET A 650 -29.26 -4.30 25.67
C MET A 650 -28.11 -5.29 25.89
N VAL A 651 -27.99 -6.21 24.97
CA VAL A 651 -26.87 -7.20 24.94
C VAL A 651 -26.01 -6.98 23.71
N LYS A 652 -24.69 -7.07 23.89
CA LYS A 652 -23.74 -7.04 22.79
C LYS A 652 -23.76 -8.39 22.09
N LYS A 653 -23.94 -8.35 20.76
CA LYS A 653 -23.93 -9.52 19.86
C LYS A 653 -23.04 -9.26 18.65
N TRP A 654 -22.55 -10.31 18.03
CA TRP A 654 -21.76 -10.25 16.82
C TRP A 654 -22.62 -10.51 15.59
N GLY A 655 -22.63 -9.56 14.64
CA GLY A 655 -23.37 -9.62 13.39
C GLY A 655 -22.52 -9.48 12.15
N ARG A 656 -23.17 -9.36 10.97
CA ARG A 656 -22.49 -9.24 9.68
C ARG A 656 -21.53 -8.05 9.58
N HIS A 657 -21.79 -6.97 10.30
CA HIS A 657 -21.04 -5.73 10.25
C HIS A 657 -20.19 -5.47 11.50
N GLY A 658 -19.97 -6.46 12.35
CA GLY A 658 -19.22 -6.35 13.61
C GLY A 658 -20.13 -6.50 14.84
N ALA A 659 -19.62 -6.08 16.00
CA ALA A 659 -20.38 -6.05 17.21
C ALA A 659 -21.50 -5.01 17.15
N TYR A 660 -22.65 -5.33 17.73
CA TYR A 660 -23.81 -4.44 17.82
C TYR A 660 -24.59 -4.71 19.10
N LEU A 661 -25.34 -3.72 19.57
CA LEU A 661 -26.27 -3.87 20.67
C LEU A 661 -27.61 -4.35 20.15
N ALA A 662 -28.14 -5.41 20.74
CA ALA A 662 -29.49 -5.90 20.52
C ALA A 662 -30.30 -5.80 21.82
N CYS A 663 -31.59 -5.51 21.73
CA CYS A 663 -32.45 -5.52 22.91
C CYS A 663 -32.48 -6.92 23.56
N GLY A 664 -32.32 -6.99 24.86
CA GLY A 664 -32.40 -8.24 25.62
C GLY A 664 -33.79 -8.90 25.54
N ASN A 665 -34.84 -8.13 25.24
CA ASN A 665 -36.23 -8.61 25.08
C ASN A 665 -36.55 -9.07 23.63
N TYR A 666 -35.55 -9.51 22.88
CA TYR A 666 -35.76 -10.13 21.56
C TYR A 666 -36.42 -11.51 21.73
N PRO A 667 -37.44 -11.89 20.93
CA PRO A 667 -37.90 -11.26 19.66
C PRO A 667 -39.00 -10.22 19.80
N THR A 668 -39.49 -9.94 21.03
CA THR A 668 -40.57 -8.99 21.25
C THR A 668 -40.16 -7.56 20.88
N CYS A 669 -38.98 -7.14 21.31
CA CYS A 669 -38.33 -5.89 20.87
C CYS A 669 -37.16 -6.20 19.96
N LYS A 670 -37.22 -5.71 18.72
CA LYS A 670 -36.21 -5.94 17.67
C LYS A 670 -35.22 -4.80 17.51
N THR A 671 -35.08 -3.94 18.53
CA THR A 671 -34.18 -2.78 18.51
C THR A 671 -32.74 -3.22 18.51
N THR A 672 -31.96 -2.64 17.59
CA THR A 672 -30.52 -2.81 17.50
C THR A 672 -29.83 -1.47 17.36
N ARG A 673 -28.61 -1.34 17.89
CA ARG A 673 -27.73 -0.16 17.74
C ARG A 673 -26.29 -0.57 17.42
N ASN A 674 -25.60 0.25 16.65
CA ASN A 674 -24.17 0.07 16.47
C ASN A 674 -23.42 0.50 17.74
N ILE A 675 -22.22 -0.02 17.92
CA ILE A 675 -21.30 0.37 18.97
C ILE A 675 -20.25 1.29 18.36
N VAL A 676 -19.94 2.39 19.02
CA VAL A 676 -18.80 3.27 18.74
C VAL A 676 -17.89 3.29 19.95
N GLN A 677 -16.60 3.34 19.71
CA GLN A 677 -15.60 3.49 20.77
C GLN A 677 -15.52 4.97 21.12
N THR A 678 -15.69 5.31 22.39
CA THR A 678 -15.48 6.65 22.95
C THR A 678 -14.31 6.62 23.94
N GLU A 679 -13.85 7.76 24.37
CA GLU A 679 -12.79 7.87 25.40
C GLU A 679 -13.19 7.19 26.71
N SER A 680 -14.47 7.12 27.01
CA SER A 680 -15.04 6.45 28.21
C SER A 680 -15.40 4.97 27.98
N GLY A 681 -15.07 4.38 26.80
CA GLY A 681 -15.36 3.00 26.45
C GLY A 681 -16.39 2.82 25.34
N PRO A 682 -16.86 1.57 25.09
CA PRO A 682 -17.82 1.28 24.04
C PRO A 682 -19.20 1.86 24.39
N ALA A 683 -19.70 2.75 23.52
CA ALA A 683 -21.00 3.41 23.67
C ALA A 683 -21.91 3.14 22.46
N PRO A 684 -23.25 3.24 22.60
CA PRO A 684 -24.14 3.16 21.46
C PRO A 684 -23.89 4.35 20.50
N GLU A 685 -23.85 4.07 19.19
CA GLU A 685 -23.73 5.13 18.19
C GLU A 685 -24.91 6.11 18.33
N VAL A 686 -24.62 7.36 18.66
CA VAL A 686 -25.61 8.43 18.68
C VAL A 686 -25.75 8.94 17.24
N LEU A 687 -26.88 8.60 16.61
CA LEU A 687 -27.18 9.14 15.29
C LEU A 687 -27.80 10.53 15.46
N PRO A 688 -27.51 11.49 14.56
CA PRO A 688 -28.08 12.80 14.63
C PRO A 688 -29.62 12.72 14.61
N GLU A 689 -30.28 13.49 15.43
CA GLU A 689 -31.73 13.60 15.41
C GLU A 689 -32.17 14.35 14.15
N ALA A 690 -33.32 13.98 13.62
CA ALA A 690 -33.97 14.65 12.50
C ALA A 690 -35.32 15.24 12.96
N PRO A 691 -35.31 16.27 13.83
CA PRO A 691 -36.58 16.81 14.37
C PRO A 691 -37.42 17.43 13.24
N GLY A 692 -38.68 17.17 13.24
CA GLY A 692 -39.65 17.69 12.26
C GLY A 692 -39.70 16.96 10.91
N GLU A 693 -38.82 15.97 10.65
CA GLU A 693 -38.87 15.20 9.42
C GLU A 693 -39.94 14.13 9.45
N VAL A 694 -40.95 14.27 8.57
CA VAL A 694 -42.06 13.35 8.43
C VAL A 694 -42.04 12.57 7.13
N CYS A 695 -42.52 11.34 7.15
CA CYS A 695 -42.62 10.49 5.98
C CYS A 695 -43.71 11.00 5.02
N GLN A 696 -43.33 11.29 3.80
CA GLN A 696 -44.24 11.78 2.74
C GLN A 696 -45.28 10.74 2.32
N THR A 697 -45.08 9.47 2.65
CA THR A 697 -46.01 8.37 2.28
C THR A 697 -47.03 8.07 3.35
N CYS A 698 -46.69 8.12 4.63
CA CYS A 698 -47.60 7.72 5.73
C CYS A 698 -47.68 8.74 6.87
N GLY A 699 -47.05 9.90 6.78
CA GLY A 699 -47.10 10.98 7.79
C GLY A 699 -46.34 10.69 9.09
N LYS A 700 -45.81 9.48 9.31
CA LYS A 700 -45.06 9.14 10.54
C LYS A 700 -43.69 9.78 10.58
N PRO A 701 -43.09 10.00 11.77
CA PRO A 701 -41.75 10.55 11.90
C PRO A 701 -40.71 9.75 11.14
N MET A 702 -39.68 10.41 10.63
CA MET A 702 -38.54 9.75 10.04
C MET A 702 -37.38 9.70 11.03
N ILE A 703 -36.63 8.59 11.01
CA ILE A 703 -35.48 8.34 11.88
C ILE A 703 -34.22 8.20 11.06
N VAL A 704 -33.08 8.75 11.56
CA VAL A 704 -31.80 8.58 10.93
C VAL A 704 -31.31 7.15 11.11
N ARG A 705 -30.88 6.52 10.02
CA ARG A 705 -30.26 5.19 10.01
C ARG A 705 -28.96 5.23 9.22
N LYS A 706 -28.05 4.32 9.54
CA LYS A 706 -26.78 4.13 8.79
C LYS A 706 -26.91 2.91 7.89
N GLY A 707 -26.58 3.10 6.62
CA GLY A 707 -26.55 2.05 5.61
C GLY A 707 -25.18 1.96 4.94
N ARG A 708 -25.03 1.03 4.00
CA ARG A 708 -23.76 0.80 3.24
C ARG A 708 -23.21 2.06 2.56
N PHE A 709 -24.06 3.03 2.28
CA PHE A 709 -23.71 4.25 1.54
C PHE A 709 -23.76 5.52 2.40
N GLY A 710 -23.74 5.38 3.72
CA GLY A 710 -23.82 6.50 4.68
C GLY A 710 -25.13 6.56 5.44
N THR A 711 -25.38 7.68 6.12
CA THR A 711 -26.60 7.94 6.87
C THR A 711 -27.77 8.28 5.95
N PHE A 712 -28.97 7.86 6.31
CA PHE A 712 -30.20 8.14 5.59
C PHE A 712 -31.41 8.20 6.53
N LEU A 713 -32.46 8.90 6.15
CA LEU A 713 -33.73 8.89 6.84
C LEU A 713 -34.57 7.66 6.41
N ALA A 714 -35.10 6.94 7.37
CA ALA A 714 -36.07 5.88 7.14
C ALA A 714 -37.36 6.16 7.93
N CYS A 715 -38.51 5.79 7.38
CA CYS A 715 -39.77 5.87 8.10
C CYS A 715 -39.71 5.05 9.39
N SER A 716 -40.21 5.59 10.50
CA SER A 716 -40.29 4.87 11.77
C SER A 716 -41.17 3.62 11.70
N ASP A 717 -42.08 3.56 10.75
CA ASP A 717 -42.98 2.43 10.50
C ASP A 717 -42.42 1.33 9.60
N TYR A 718 -41.12 1.30 9.41
CA TYR A 718 -40.46 0.20 8.68
C TYR A 718 -40.60 -1.13 9.45
N PRO A 719 -40.98 -2.24 8.82
CA PRO A 719 -41.05 -2.52 7.36
C PRO A 719 -42.42 -2.23 6.69
N ALA A 720 -43.44 -1.77 7.41
CA ALA A 720 -44.73 -1.47 6.80
C ALA A 720 -44.65 -0.32 5.80
N CYS A 721 -43.92 0.75 6.14
CA CYS A 721 -43.57 1.82 5.22
C CYS A 721 -42.07 1.79 4.90
N LYS A 722 -41.69 1.62 3.63
CA LYS A 722 -40.31 1.47 3.18
C LYS A 722 -39.68 2.78 2.67
N THR A 723 -40.32 3.92 2.96
CA THR A 723 -39.82 5.23 2.49
C THR A 723 -38.48 5.58 3.12
N THR A 724 -37.50 5.97 2.31
CA THR A 724 -36.16 6.42 2.75
C THR A 724 -35.75 7.67 1.99
N ARG A 725 -34.93 8.54 2.64
CA ARG A 725 -34.32 9.73 2.05
C ARG A 725 -32.87 9.88 2.49
N PRO A 726 -31.96 10.51 1.68
CA PRO A 726 -30.58 10.81 2.10
C PRO A 726 -30.54 11.72 3.33
N TRP A 727 -29.55 11.51 4.22
CA TRP A 727 -29.30 12.34 5.39
C TRP A 727 -27.78 12.52 5.63
N PRO A 728 -27.25 13.73 5.99
CA PRO A 728 -28.00 15.00 6.01
C PRO A 728 -28.56 15.32 4.63
N PRO A 729 -29.66 16.12 4.55
CA PRO A 729 -30.11 16.61 3.25
C PRO A 729 -28.88 17.23 2.59
N LYS A 730 -28.51 16.75 1.43
CA LYS A 730 -27.44 17.42 0.66
C LYS A 730 -27.84 18.88 0.61
N GLY A 731 -26.94 19.76 1.08
CA GLY A 731 -27.15 21.19 1.07
C GLY A 731 -27.65 21.64 -0.32
N PRO A 732 -28.27 22.81 -0.46
CA PRO A 732 -29.07 23.14 -1.64
C PRO A 732 -28.34 22.64 -2.86
N ALA A 733 -29.00 21.68 -3.52
CA ALA A 733 -28.48 21.16 -4.78
C ALA A 733 -28.16 22.40 -5.60
N SER A 734 -26.97 22.48 -6.17
CA SER A 734 -26.66 23.44 -7.21
C SER A 734 -27.94 23.63 -8.03
N PRO A 735 -28.40 24.86 -8.28
CA PRO A 735 -29.74 25.11 -8.83
C PRO A 735 -30.00 24.12 -9.95
N PRO A 736 -31.17 23.49 -10.00
CA PRO A 736 -31.46 22.50 -11.02
C PRO A 736 -31.14 23.14 -12.35
N VAL A 737 -30.23 22.50 -13.10
CA VAL A 737 -30.01 22.93 -14.49
C VAL A 737 -31.39 23.04 -15.13
N PRO A 738 -31.79 24.21 -15.66
CA PRO A 738 -33.10 24.35 -16.27
C PRO A 738 -33.25 23.24 -17.30
N LEU A 739 -34.18 22.32 -17.04
CA LEU A 739 -34.48 21.27 -17.97
C LEU A 739 -35.15 21.91 -19.18
N PRO A 740 -34.79 21.54 -20.43
CA PRO A 740 -35.56 21.96 -21.58
C PRO A 740 -37.04 21.64 -21.32
N ALA A 741 -37.90 22.58 -21.59
CA ALA A 741 -39.36 22.43 -21.38
C ALA A 741 -39.92 21.20 -22.09
N ASP A 742 -39.29 20.80 -23.21
CA ASP A 742 -39.66 19.67 -24.07
C ASP A 742 -38.58 18.59 -24.08
N LEU A 743 -38.73 17.59 -23.20
CA LEU A 743 -37.89 16.39 -23.30
C LEU A 743 -38.37 15.51 -24.46
N PRO A 744 -37.49 15.01 -25.33
CA PRO A 744 -37.90 14.17 -26.45
C PRO A 744 -38.53 12.86 -25.94
N PRO A 745 -39.58 12.36 -26.61
CA PRO A 745 -40.22 11.13 -26.21
C PRO A 745 -39.29 9.92 -26.30
N CYS A 746 -39.65 8.86 -25.60
CA CYS A 746 -38.86 7.63 -25.59
C CYS A 746 -38.74 7.03 -26.99
N PRO A 747 -37.53 6.80 -27.52
CA PRO A 747 -37.36 6.30 -28.90
C PRO A 747 -37.85 4.87 -29.11
N ALA A 748 -38.05 4.12 -28.01
CA ALA A 748 -38.49 2.72 -28.12
C ALA A 748 -39.99 2.55 -27.98
N CYS A 749 -40.72 3.43 -27.24
CA CYS A 749 -42.16 3.26 -27.01
C CYS A 749 -42.97 4.57 -27.12
N GLY A 750 -42.36 5.69 -27.49
CA GLY A 750 -43.06 6.98 -27.60
C GLY A 750 -43.48 7.61 -26.25
N GLY A 751 -43.34 6.93 -25.13
CA GLY A 751 -43.69 7.41 -23.78
C GLY A 751 -42.83 8.57 -23.30
N ALA A 752 -43.31 9.32 -22.30
CA ALA A 752 -42.56 10.44 -21.71
C ALA A 752 -41.23 9.97 -21.09
N MET A 753 -40.20 10.82 -21.11
CA MET A 753 -38.94 10.58 -20.42
C MET A 753 -38.92 11.36 -19.11
N VAL A 754 -38.48 10.73 -18.02
CA VAL A 754 -38.36 11.31 -16.69
C VAL A 754 -36.94 11.27 -16.18
N VAL A 755 -36.51 12.30 -15.44
CA VAL A 755 -35.18 12.33 -14.83
C VAL A 755 -35.16 11.41 -13.63
N LYS A 756 -34.22 10.49 -13.60
CA LYS A 756 -33.91 9.65 -12.43
C LYS A 756 -32.47 9.82 -12.00
N SER A 757 -32.22 9.74 -10.69
CA SER A 757 -30.87 9.73 -10.13
C SER A 757 -30.42 8.29 -9.88
N GLY A 758 -29.23 7.94 -10.39
CA GLY A 758 -28.61 6.62 -10.23
C GLY A 758 -27.23 6.73 -9.60
N ARG A 759 -26.58 5.59 -9.39
CA ARG A 759 -25.21 5.48 -8.83
C ARG A 759 -24.19 6.39 -9.55
N PHE A 760 -24.49 6.80 -10.78
CA PHE A 760 -23.57 7.48 -11.67
C PHE A 760 -24.05 8.89 -12.06
N GLY A 761 -24.99 9.48 -11.35
CA GLY A 761 -25.56 10.78 -11.62
C GLY A 761 -27.00 10.70 -12.17
N SER A 762 -27.53 11.85 -12.57
CA SER A 762 -28.88 11.94 -13.12
C SER A 762 -28.90 11.51 -14.60
N PHE A 763 -29.96 10.82 -15.00
CA PHE A 763 -30.18 10.32 -16.37
C PHE A 763 -31.70 10.33 -16.71
N LEU A 764 -32.01 10.32 -18.00
CA LEU A 764 -33.37 10.17 -18.47
C LEU A 764 -33.76 8.70 -18.54
N SER A 765 -34.90 8.34 -17.95
CA SER A 765 -35.51 7.02 -18.00
C SER A 765 -36.92 7.11 -18.56
N CYS A 766 -37.33 6.13 -19.33
CA CYS A 766 -38.74 6.05 -19.77
C CYS A 766 -39.69 5.96 -18.58
N ALA A 767 -40.79 6.73 -18.63
CA ALA A 767 -41.84 6.70 -17.60
C ALA A 767 -42.51 5.32 -17.49
N ASN A 768 -42.53 4.55 -18.59
CA ASN A 768 -43.12 3.20 -18.64
C ASN A 768 -42.17 2.10 -18.08
N TYR A 769 -41.16 2.45 -17.30
CA TYR A 769 -40.31 1.45 -16.62
C TYR A 769 -41.15 0.72 -15.54
N PRO A 770 -41.08 -0.61 -15.44
CA PRO A 770 -40.11 -1.56 -16.00
C PRO A 770 -40.54 -2.15 -17.39
N ALA A 771 -41.68 -1.82 -17.94
CA ALA A 771 -42.12 -2.34 -19.25
C ALA A 771 -41.20 -1.86 -20.40
N CYS A 772 -40.77 -0.59 -20.35
CA CYS A 772 -39.76 -0.04 -21.23
C CYS A 772 -38.51 0.33 -20.42
N LYS A 773 -37.37 -0.30 -20.71
CA LYS A 773 -36.09 -0.12 -19.99
C LYS A 773 -35.17 0.91 -20.65
N THR A 774 -35.66 1.73 -21.54
CA THR A 774 -34.87 2.73 -22.28
C THR A 774 -34.35 3.83 -21.33
N THR A 775 -33.06 4.09 -21.37
CA THR A 775 -32.38 5.18 -20.64
C THR A 775 -31.52 6.01 -21.58
N ARG A 776 -31.38 7.30 -21.30
CA ARG A 776 -30.48 8.24 -22.04
C ARG A 776 -29.68 9.12 -21.10
N PRO A 777 -28.49 9.59 -21.50
CA PRO A 777 -27.78 10.63 -20.76
C PRO A 777 -28.65 11.90 -20.66
N LEU A 778 -28.51 12.65 -19.58
CA LEU A 778 -29.16 13.95 -19.42
C LEU A 778 -28.45 14.94 -20.37
N PRO A 779 -29.16 15.61 -21.30
CA PRO A 779 -28.55 16.58 -22.20
C PRO A 779 -28.04 17.80 -21.41
N THR A 780 -26.95 18.43 -21.90
CA THR A 780 -26.40 19.66 -21.29
C THR A 780 -27.02 20.92 -21.84
N GLY A 781 -27.81 20.83 -22.90
CA GLY A 781 -28.37 21.96 -23.65
C GLY A 781 -27.34 22.68 -24.54
N ILE A 782 -26.11 22.17 -24.66
CA ILE A 782 -25.01 22.76 -25.40
C ILE A 782 -24.80 21.97 -26.69
N ARG A 783 -24.89 22.64 -27.83
CA ARG A 783 -24.65 22.04 -29.16
C ARG A 783 -23.19 21.72 -29.40
N CYS A 784 -22.94 20.70 -30.17
CA CYS A 784 -21.59 20.33 -30.57
C CYS A 784 -20.98 21.44 -31.45
N THR A 785 -19.74 21.83 -31.19
CA THR A 785 -19.01 22.89 -31.87
C THR A 785 -18.31 22.42 -33.17
N ARG A 786 -18.46 21.14 -33.55
CA ARG A 786 -17.94 20.66 -34.85
C ARG A 786 -18.80 21.18 -35.99
N PRO A 787 -18.22 21.82 -37.00
CA PRO A 787 -18.98 22.29 -38.17
C PRO A 787 -19.76 21.15 -38.83
N GLY A 788 -21.05 21.37 -39.07
CA GLY A 788 -21.95 20.38 -39.68
C GLY A 788 -22.46 19.29 -38.74
N CYS A 789 -22.22 19.38 -37.45
CA CYS A 789 -22.74 18.45 -36.45
C CYS A 789 -23.92 19.07 -35.69
N ASP A 790 -25.07 18.42 -35.75
CA ASP A 790 -26.31 18.79 -35.03
C ASP A 790 -26.46 18.13 -33.66
N GLY A 791 -25.38 17.42 -33.19
CA GLY A 791 -25.37 16.74 -31.91
C GLY A 791 -25.24 17.69 -30.72
N GLU A 792 -25.62 17.22 -29.53
CA GLU A 792 -25.44 17.90 -28.26
C GLU A 792 -24.28 17.29 -27.45
N ILE A 793 -23.66 18.08 -26.56
CA ILE A 793 -22.67 17.59 -25.62
C ILE A 793 -23.39 16.91 -24.46
N VAL A 794 -23.05 15.65 -24.21
CA VAL A 794 -23.66 14.82 -23.17
C VAL A 794 -22.59 14.20 -22.27
N PRO A 795 -22.88 13.95 -20.98
CA PRO A 795 -21.95 13.26 -20.11
C PRO A 795 -21.77 11.80 -20.54
N ARG A 796 -20.53 11.35 -20.59
CA ARG A 796 -20.10 9.98 -20.90
C ARG A 796 -19.13 9.48 -19.84
N ARG A 797 -18.98 8.17 -19.73
CA ARG A 797 -18.07 7.54 -18.77
C ARG A 797 -16.90 6.87 -19.47
N GLY A 798 -15.69 7.24 -19.08
CA GLY A 798 -14.44 6.57 -19.47
C GLY A 798 -13.77 5.86 -18.29
N LYS A 799 -12.63 5.22 -18.56
CA LYS A 799 -11.80 4.54 -17.53
C LYS A 799 -11.32 5.48 -16.40
N ARG A 800 -11.19 6.78 -16.67
CA ARG A 800 -10.70 7.82 -15.74
C ARG A 800 -11.79 8.67 -15.08
N GLY A 801 -13.09 8.39 -15.31
CA GLY A 801 -14.21 9.15 -14.75
C GLY A 801 -15.20 9.66 -15.80
N ILE A 802 -16.00 10.69 -15.43
CA ILE A 802 -16.97 11.32 -16.32
C ILE A 802 -16.22 12.30 -17.24
N PHE A 803 -16.51 12.22 -18.53
CA PHE A 803 -16.12 13.20 -19.55
C PHE A 803 -17.35 13.57 -20.36
N TYR A 804 -17.26 14.62 -21.16
CA TYR A 804 -18.36 15.11 -21.98
C TYR A 804 -18.02 14.89 -23.44
N GLY A 805 -19.00 14.42 -24.24
CA GLY A 805 -18.78 14.10 -25.63
C GLY A 805 -20.05 14.30 -26.48
N CYS A 806 -19.91 14.40 -27.78
CA CYS A 806 -21.02 14.56 -28.66
C CYS A 806 -22.00 13.38 -28.60
N SER A 807 -23.30 13.66 -28.62
CA SER A 807 -24.37 12.65 -28.64
C SER A 807 -24.32 11.74 -29.87
N ARG A 808 -23.74 12.24 -31.00
CA ARG A 808 -23.59 11.51 -32.29
C ARG A 808 -22.32 10.65 -32.37
N TYR A 809 -21.66 10.36 -31.28
CA TYR A 809 -20.57 9.38 -31.31
C TYR A 809 -21.11 8.00 -31.78
N PRO A 810 -20.43 7.26 -32.65
CA PRO A 810 -19.05 7.46 -33.16
C PRO A 810 -18.91 8.39 -34.41
N GLU A 811 -19.97 8.90 -34.98
CA GLU A 811 -19.92 9.78 -36.14
C GLU A 811 -19.22 11.12 -35.87
N CYS A 812 -19.34 11.59 -34.61
CA CYS A 812 -18.65 12.76 -34.09
C CYS A 812 -17.88 12.37 -32.83
N ASP A 813 -16.56 12.49 -32.88
CA ASP A 813 -15.63 12.08 -31.82
C ASP A 813 -15.23 13.21 -30.84
N ARG A 814 -15.86 14.40 -30.97
CA ARG A 814 -15.57 15.56 -30.12
C ARG A 814 -15.81 15.23 -28.63
N THR A 815 -14.78 15.46 -27.78
CA THR A 815 -14.83 15.18 -26.35
C THR A 815 -14.18 16.28 -25.52
N TYR A 816 -14.66 16.48 -24.28
CA TYR A 816 -14.20 17.49 -23.33
C TYR A 816 -14.01 16.86 -21.95
N PRO A 817 -12.88 17.14 -21.26
CA PRO A 817 -12.57 16.53 -19.95
C PRO A 817 -13.34 17.17 -18.79
N GLY A 818 -13.88 18.39 -18.96
CA GLY A 818 -14.61 19.15 -17.95
C GLY A 818 -16.08 19.33 -18.31
N ARG A 819 -16.91 19.69 -17.33
CA ARG A 819 -18.34 19.99 -17.53
C ARG A 819 -18.47 21.28 -18.34
N PRO A 820 -19.21 21.27 -19.48
CA PRO A 820 -19.44 22.46 -20.25
C PRO A 820 -20.49 23.37 -19.57
N VAL A 821 -20.24 24.68 -19.62
CA VAL A 821 -21.11 25.74 -19.10
C VAL A 821 -21.46 26.67 -20.29
N ALA A 822 -22.73 26.92 -20.52
CA ALA A 822 -23.24 27.71 -21.65
C ALA A 822 -22.90 29.20 -21.47
N ARG A 823 -21.61 29.52 -21.51
CA ARG A 823 -21.05 30.88 -21.43
C ARG A 823 -19.99 31.03 -22.53
N PRO A 824 -20.16 31.94 -23.49
CA PRO A 824 -19.18 32.15 -24.55
C PRO A 824 -17.83 32.61 -23.98
N CYS A 825 -16.74 32.15 -24.58
CA CYS A 825 -15.41 32.60 -24.21
C CYS A 825 -15.21 34.09 -24.62
N PRO A 826 -14.87 34.97 -23.67
CA PRO A 826 -14.67 36.37 -23.96
C PRO A 826 -13.42 36.65 -24.79
N SER A 827 -12.46 35.72 -24.82
CA SER A 827 -11.21 35.87 -25.56
C SER A 827 -11.30 35.42 -27.02
N CYS A 828 -11.95 34.26 -27.31
CA CYS A 828 -11.99 33.70 -28.66
C CYS A 828 -13.40 33.48 -29.24
N GLY A 829 -14.46 33.81 -28.48
CA GLY A 829 -15.84 33.60 -28.92
C GLY A 829 -16.32 32.15 -28.95
N HIS A 830 -15.56 31.21 -28.42
CA HIS A 830 -16.00 29.78 -28.34
C HIS A 830 -17.34 29.70 -27.60
N ALA A 831 -18.26 28.89 -28.10
CA ALA A 831 -19.66 28.85 -27.66
C ALA A 831 -19.92 28.51 -26.18
N PHE A 832 -18.95 27.94 -25.50
CA PHE A 832 -19.05 27.59 -24.06
C PHE A 832 -17.68 27.53 -23.38
N LEU A 833 -17.68 27.67 -22.06
CA LEU A 833 -16.55 27.42 -21.22
C LEU A 833 -16.70 26.03 -20.54
N MET A 834 -15.64 25.46 -20.00
CA MET A 834 -15.69 24.23 -19.22
C MET A 834 -15.11 24.37 -17.82
N GLU A 835 -15.73 23.68 -16.86
CA GLU A 835 -15.23 23.57 -15.48
C GLU A 835 -13.97 22.70 -15.44
N LYS A 836 -12.88 23.20 -14.87
CA LYS A 836 -11.62 22.50 -14.68
C LYS A 836 -11.08 22.78 -13.28
N LYS A 837 -10.55 21.75 -12.60
CA LYS A 837 -9.83 21.94 -11.33
C LYS A 837 -8.41 22.39 -11.61
N VAL A 838 -8.09 23.62 -11.22
CA VAL A 838 -6.74 24.21 -11.31
C VAL A 838 -6.30 24.58 -9.89
N GLY A 839 -5.18 24.04 -9.40
CA GLY A 839 -4.69 24.30 -8.06
C GLY A 839 -5.65 23.89 -6.92
N GLY A 840 -6.52 22.89 -7.17
CA GLY A 840 -7.52 22.43 -6.19
C GLY A 840 -8.86 23.21 -6.21
N LYS A 841 -8.93 24.36 -6.87
CA LYS A 841 -10.14 25.18 -7.02
C LYS A 841 -10.79 24.91 -8.39
N LEU A 842 -12.12 25.02 -8.46
CA LEU A 842 -12.89 24.89 -9.70
C LEU A 842 -12.84 26.22 -10.46
N ARG A 843 -12.39 26.22 -11.72
CA ARG A 843 -12.33 27.41 -12.58
C ARG A 843 -13.02 27.13 -13.93
N LEU A 844 -13.49 28.21 -14.56
CA LEU A 844 -14.00 28.15 -15.94
C LEU A 844 -12.85 28.43 -16.90
N VAL A 845 -12.62 27.51 -17.85
CA VAL A 845 -11.55 27.61 -18.84
C VAL A 845 -12.11 27.42 -20.25
N CYS A 846 -11.49 28.04 -21.24
CA CYS A 846 -11.84 27.80 -22.63
C CYS A 846 -11.42 26.39 -23.07
N PRO A 847 -12.27 25.62 -23.78
CA PRO A 847 -11.93 24.29 -24.27
C PRO A 847 -10.97 24.30 -25.50
N GLU A 848 -10.80 25.43 -26.16
CA GLU A 848 -9.86 25.57 -27.30
C GLU A 848 -8.43 25.67 -26.77
N LYS A 849 -7.55 24.80 -27.30
CA LYS A 849 -6.18 24.65 -26.81
C LYS A 849 -5.33 25.90 -26.95
N ASP A 850 -5.60 26.69 -28.00
CA ASP A 850 -4.80 27.86 -28.37
C ASP A 850 -5.32 29.16 -27.73
N CYS A 851 -6.45 29.12 -27.02
CA CYS A 851 -7.08 30.30 -26.44
C CYS A 851 -6.50 30.65 -25.06
N GLY A 852 -6.22 29.67 -24.22
CA GLY A 852 -5.61 29.85 -22.88
C GLY A 852 -6.45 30.64 -21.87
N TYR A 853 -7.71 31.00 -22.18
CA TYR A 853 -8.55 31.78 -21.27
C TYR A 853 -8.93 30.99 -20.03
N GLU A 854 -8.68 31.60 -18.85
CA GLU A 854 -9.17 31.17 -17.55
C GLU A 854 -9.90 32.34 -16.88
N ALA A 855 -11.11 32.10 -16.34
CA ALA A 855 -11.86 33.13 -15.62
C ALA A 855 -11.18 33.56 -14.33
N PRO A 856 -11.25 34.88 -13.93
CA PRO A 856 -10.68 35.38 -12.69
C PRO A 856 -11.19 34.68 -11.44
N GLU A 857 -10.43 34.73 -10.33
CA GLU A 857 -10.86 34.20 -9.03
C GLU A 857 -12.05 35.01 -8.50
N GLY A 858 -13.16 34.31 -8.16
CA GLY A 858 -14.34 34.92 -7.56
C GLY A 858 -15.57 34.98 -8.48
N GLU A 859 -15.46 34.69 -9.75
CA GLU A 859 -16.65 34.54 -10.60
C GLU A 859 -17.31 33.16 -10.34
N ASP A 860 -18.51 33.21 -9.74
CA ASP A 860 -19.34 32.03 -9.48
C ASP A 860 -19.84 31.45 -10.82
N PRO A 861 -19.67 30.14 -11.10
CA PRO A 861 -20.18 29.51 -12.32
C PRO A 861 -21.70 29.61 -12.52
N GLY A 862 -22.45 30.12 -11.56
CA GLY A 862 -23.89 30.21 -11.54
C GLY A 862 -24.51 31.60 -11.80
N THR A 863 -23.73 32.70 -11.92
CA THR A 863 -24.28 34.04 -12.18
C THR A 863 -24.28 34.34 -13.69
N PRO A 864 -25.44 34.61 -14.32
CA PRO A 864 -25.45 35.20 -15.68
C PRO A 864 -24.87 36.61 -15.66
N PRO A 865 -24.27 37.07 -16.77
CA PRO A 865 -23.68 38.41 -16.88
C PRO A 865 -24.69 39.51 -16.67
#